data_dbbe7a4cfcb2a069ab3f0f182b8cb0ae
#
_entry.id   dbbe7a4cfcb2a069ab3f0f182b8cb0ae
#
_cell.length_a   1.000
_cell.length_b   1.000
_cell.length_c   1.000
_cell.angle_alpha   90.00
_cell.angle_beta   90.00
_cell.angle_gamma   90.00
#
_symmetry.space_group_name_H-M   'P 1'
#
loop_
_entity.id
_entity.type
_entity.pdbx_description
1 polymer ?
#
loop_
_entity_poly.entity_id
_entity_poly.type
_entity_poly.pdbx_seq_one_letter_code
_entity_poly.pdbx_strand_id
1 'polypeptide(L)'
;MATLEKIRQRKKILAIVIGAALLAFIIEVGIEAIGRSGGNSAAANVGSEKIDIMTFQRRVEQAAAEDQQNDKMTDGALRQQQVLDEMINEKLLEQEFAKLGITVSDKEISELMIGKNPAPAVAQFAQQAGAKSPADLYDFIMNPGKQGVQESQVAELRNQWNKLKADLTKQYMFSKLQNLVAGCMQANDLDLAQLAEEEATTNIVTFAKKDYSTLPDDKYPVTDEELKAEWEKLKPMFKTDEEVRVIHYIAVDIKPNAEDIAAANKIADAAYIALQKGRGVDSVRLLGTVHVDTAKMEQKSLPVKVRDFFTSAEVGTTRRDSTVDNHYVMYKLINKQVSLDSIEFDYVIIQADAKTQKAALDQLNSGKTLDDIKKAYPQKVDGKLGDWQRIYNAPDSMKNKIANAEVGKFFVYNSNENGATMMRVNQKKAPKMFYTLATISYDAYASTKTSEALRDKFQDFLNKNKTAKDFEENAAKAGFNATEMMISPSTAQIGLGQFGQGGIKDSRKAVKWAFDCKKTGEVSPIFSDNNDVLLAVALDDIYKDGYLPYNFSQGKEFLTQKIRNSKKGDDMVKQYQGKAKDLNGYAAAMGVQVDTASVVFAANGNPKIGSEPGLIGRMSVAKPGVLQGPTKGMNAMFVYQVEKQEKSERQPSKEELTNRYAQRRGAQIFANPSNIYRILSKATKVKKHLIDFY
;
A
#
# COMPACT_ATOMS: atom_id res chain seq x y z
N MET A 1 47.04 6.09 23.04
CA MET A 1 46.16 5.17 23.79
C MET A 1 45.72 5.69 25.18
N ALA A 2 46.40 6.63 25.80
CA ALA A 2 46.03 7.14 27.14
C ALA A 2 44.80 8.07 27.20
N THR A 3 44.35 8.63 26.09
CA THR A 3 43.21 9.57 26.04
C THR A 3 41.85 8.85 25.99
N LEU A 4 41.76 7.69 25.34
CA LEU A 4 40.51 6.89 25.27
C LEU A 4 40.16 6.24 26.63
N GLU A 5 41.15 5.88 27.43
CA GLU A 5 40.96 5.27 28.76
C GLU A 5 40.41 6.26 29.79
N LYS A 6 40.84 7.53 29.73
CA LYS A 6 40.32 8.63 30.56
C LYS A 6 38.87 9.00 30.21
N ILE A 7 38.46 8.85 28.94
CA ILE A 7 37.08 9.09 28.50
C ILE A 7 36.18 7.97 29.01
N ARG A 8 36.65 6.73 29.02
CA ARG A 8 35.89 5.54 29.48
C ARG A 8 35.63 5.55 31.00
N GLN A 9 36.52 6.18 31.78
CA GLN A 9 36.33 6.31 33.22
C GLN A 9 35.29 7.38 33.61
N ARG A 10 34.92 8.29 32.70
CA ARG A 10 33.92 9.35 32.93
C ARG A 10 32.61 9.11 32.23
N LYS A 11 32.14 7.84 32.18
CA LYS A 11 30.89 7.43 31.50
C LYS A 11 29.68 8.28 31.87
N LYS A 12 29.54 8.72 33.12
CA LYS A 12 28.45 9.60 33.58
C LYS A 12 28.53 11.01 32.96
N ILE A 13 29.72 11.58 32.83
CA ILE A 13 29.90 12.90 32.22
C ILE A 13 29.67 12.82 30.72
N LEU A 14 30.15 11.75 30.05
CA LEU A 14 29.90 11.52 28.64
C LEU A 14 28.39 11.34 28.31
N ALA A 15 27.67 10.59 29.15
CA ALA A 15 26.22 10.42 29.02
C ALA A 15 25.47 11.75 29.23
N ILE A 16 25.91 12.60 30.16
CA ILE A 16 25.31 13.93 30.38
C ILE A 16 25.59 14.86 29.18
N VAL A 17 26.83 14.85 28.64
CA VAL A 17 27.20 15.68 27.49
C VAL A 17 26.44 15.22 26.21
N ILE A 18 26.35 13.92 26.00
CA ILE A 18 25.56 13.38 24.87
C ILE A 18 24.08 13.67 25.07
N GLY A 19 23.56 13.51 26.29
CA GLY A 19 22.17 13.85 26.61
C GLY A 19 21.87 15.33 26.43
N ALA A 20 22.77 16.21 26.86
CA ALA A 20 22.64 17.66 26.67
C ALA A 20 22.76 18.06 25.19
N ALA A 21 23.66 17.43 24.42
CA ALA A 21 23.79 17.66 22.99
C ALA A 21 22.54 17.18 22.21
N LEU A 22 21.97 16.01 22.55
CA LEU A 22 20.71 15.51 22.01
C LEU A 22 19.56 16.44 22.41
N LEU A 23 19.51 16.92 23.64
CA LEU A 23 18.48 17.85 24.11
C LEU A 23 18.60 19.21 23.42
N ALA A 24 19.82 19.72 23.23
CA ALA A 24 20.07 20.93 22.46
C ALA A 24 19.67 20.77 20.98
N PHE A 25 19.97 19.63 20.37
CA PHE A 25 19.58 19.32 19.00
C PHE A 25 18.04 19.19 18.85
N ILE A 26 17.37 18.54 19.81
CA ILE A 26 15.89 18.45 19.85
C ILE A 26 15.27 19.84 20.04
N ILE A 27 15.87 20.69 20.89
CA ILE A 27 15.43 22.07 21.10
C ILE A 27 15.68 22.92 19.84
N GLU A 28 16.83 22.78 19.19
CA GLU A 28 17.21 23.53 17.99
C GLU A 28 16.29 23.14 16.80
N VAL A 29 16.03 21.86 16.57
CA VAL A 29 15.07 21.35 15.59
C VAL A 29 13.64 21.77 15.94
N GLY A 30 13.28 21.74 17.23
CA GLY A 30 11.97 22.21 17.71
C GLY A 30 11.77 23.72 17.56
N ILE A 31 12.80 24.53 17.84
CA ILE A 31 12.76 25.99 17.69
C ILE A 31 12.80 26.41 16.22
N GLU A 32 13.54 25.73 15.33
CA GLU A 32 13.51 25.99 13.89
C GLU A 32 12.13 25.64 13.29
N ALA A 33 11.50 24.56 13.74
CA ALA A 33 10.14 24.20 13.32
C ALA A 33 9.09 25.20 13.83
N ILE A 34 9.26 25.71 15.07
CA ILE A 34 8.34 26.69 15.68
C ILE A 34 8.64 28.12 15.17
N GLY A 35 9.88 28.45 14.90
CA GLY A 35 10.29 29.82 14.47
C GLY A 35 10.04 30.11 12.99
N ARG A 36 9.94 29.09 12.15
CA ARG A 36 9.60 29.24 10.72
C ARG A 36 8.11 29.26 10.41
N SER A 37 7.27 28.68 11.27
CA SER A 37 5.82 28.74 11.10
C SER A 37 5.26 29.94 11.86
N GLY A 38 5.03 31.06 11.20
CA GLY A 38 4.44 32.25 11.79
C GLY A 38 3.17 31.99 12.58
N GLY A 39 3.29 31.44 13.77
CA GLY A 39 2.22 31.33 14.78
C GLY A 39 1.21 30.18 14.61
N ASN A 40 1.32 29.28 13.64
CA ASN A 40 0.36 28.22 13.43
C ASN A 40 0.83 26.91 14.07
N SER A 41 0.32 26.61 15.28
CA SER A 41 0.64 25.35 16.01
C SER A 41 -0.18 24.14 15.53
N ALA A 42 -0.90 24.25 14.41
CA ALA A 42 -1.80 23.23 13.90
C ALA A 42 -1.31 22.66 12.58
N ALA A 43 -1.30 21.33 12.44
CA ALA A 43 -1.06 20.63 11.18
C ALA A 43 -2.25 20.80 10.21
N ALA A 44 -3.47 20.87 10.75
CA ALA A 44 -4.68 21.21 10.00
C ALA A 44 -5.75 21.82 10.93
N ASN A 45 -6.69 22.56 10.33
CA ASN A 45 -7.92 22.97 10.97
C ASN A 45 -9.09 22.23 10.34
N VAL A 46 -9.94 21.64 11.16
CA VAL A 46 -11.16 20.92 10.76
C VAL A 46 -12.35 21.65 11.39
N GLY A 47 -12.95 22.58 10.64
CA GLY A 47 -13.91 23.53 11.18
C GLY A 47 -13.28 24.44 12.25
N SER A 48 -13.81 24.40 13.47
CA SER A 48 -13.29 25.14 14.63
C SER A 48 -12.18 24.39 15.39
N GLU A 49 -11.98 23.11 15.13
CA GLU A 49 -11.01 22.28 15.84
C GLU A 49 -9.67 22.25 15.13
N LYS A 50 -8.59 22.09 15.91
CA LYS A 50 -7.23 22.02 15.40
C LYS A 50 -6.65 20.63 15.58
N ILE A 51 -5.93 20.16 14.60
CA ILE A 51 -5.02 19.02 14.73
C ILE A 51 -3.67 19.58 15.16
N ASP A 52 -3.32 19.37 16.42
CA ASP A 52 -2.09 19.86 17.00
C ASP A 52 -0.86 19.22 16.34
N ILE A 53 0.19 20.04 16.11
CA ILE A 53 1.41 19.61 15.40
C ILE A 53 2.15 18.50 16.17
N MET A 54 2.21 18.56 17.51
CA MET A 54 2.91 17.55 18.30
C MET A 54 2.19 16.20 18.28
N THR A 55 0.86 16.24 18.28
CA THR A 55 0.02 15.04 18.15
C THR A 55 0.17 14.42 16.76
N PHE A 56 0.22 15.25 15.73
CA PHE A 56 0.50 14.81 14.36
C PHE A 56 1.88 14.14 14.24
N GLN A 57 2.94 14.79 14.73
CA GLN A 57 4.30 14.24 14.68
C GLN A 57 4.41 12.89 15.38
N ARG A 58 3.78 12.74 16.55
CA ARG A 58 3.75 11.46 17.27
C ARG A 58 3.07 10.34 16.45
N ARG A 59 1.99 10.66 15.76
CA ARG A 59 1.31 9.69 14.87
C ARG A 59 2.19 9.33 13.67
N VAL A 60 2.93 10.28 13.11
CA VAL A 60 3.89 10.01 12.02
C VAL A 60 5.03 9.10 12.48
N GLU A 61 5.56 9.30 13.68
CA GLU A 61 6.59 8.44 14.28
C GLU A 61 6.06 7.02 14.54
N GLN A 62 4.81 6.89 15.03
CA GLN A 62 4.16 5.59 15.20
C GLN A 62 3.99 4.87 13.87
N ALA A 63 3.51 5.56 12.84
CA ALA A 63 3.38 5.00 11.50
C ALA A 63 4.74 4.60 10.90
N ALA A 64 5.81 5.36 11.17
CA ALA A 64 7.16 5.00 10.76
C ALA A 64 7.66 3.72 11.44
N ALA A 65 7.39 3.55 12.72
CA ALA A 65 7.75 2.35 13.46
C ALA A 65 6.96 1.11 12.97
N GLU A 66 5.67 1.29 12.66
CA GLU A 66 4.83 0.22 12.07
C GLU A 66 5.32 -0.18 10.66
N ASP A 67 5.73 0.80 9.83
CA ASP A 67 6.32 0.52 8.52
C ASP A 67 7.61 -0.30 8.64
N GLN A 68 8.49 0.05 9.58
CA GLN A 68 9.73 -0.72 9.84
C GLN A 68 9.46 -2.15 10.29
N GLN A 69 8.46 -2.37 11.15
CA GLN A 69 8.08 -3.71 11.60
C GLN A 69 7.52 -4.58 10.46
N ASN A 70 6.93 -3.96 9.45
CA ASN A 70 6.33 -4.63 8.29
C ASN A 70 7.22 -4.62 7.04
N ASP A 71 8.51 -4.26 7.17
CA ASP A 71 9.47 -4.12 6.05
C ASP A 71 8.97 -3.22 4.91
N LYS A 72 8.17 -2.20 5.25
CA LYS A 72 7.67 -1.20 4.30
C LYS A 72 8.58 0.02 4.28
N MET A 73 8.95 0.44 3.09
CA MET A 73 9.71 1.68 2.87
C MET A 73 8.79 2.77 2.31
N THR A 74 7.99 3.39 3.16
CA THR A 74 7.14 4.53 2.77
C THR A 74 7.97 5.81 2.82
N ASP A 75 7.88 6.63 1.76
CA ASP A 75 8.47 7.97 1.73
C ASP A 75 7.95 8.84 2.88
N GLY A 76 8.81 9.67 3.46
CA GLY A 76 8.50 10.48 4.64
C GLY A 76 7.36 11.47 4.40
N ALA A 77 7.36 12.17 3.26
CA ALA A 77 6.32 13.14 2.92
C ALA A 77 4.99 12.46 2.60
N LEU A 78 5.03 11.30 1.93
CA LEU A 78 3.83 10.48 1.66
C LEU A 78 3.22 9.96 2.96
N ARG A 79 4.05 9.48 3.90
CA ARG A 79 3.60 9.05 5.24
C ARG A 79 2.93 10.19 6.00
N GLN A 80 3.55 11.36 6.02
CA GLN A 80 2.99 12.54 6.68
C GLN A 80 1.65 12.93 6.08
N GLN A 81 1.52 12.91 4.75
CA GLN A 81 0.23 13.18 4.10
C GLN A 81 -0.82 12.16 4.50
N GLN A 82 -0.50 10.86 4.44
CA GLN A 82 -1.42 9.79 4.80
C GLN A 82 -1.91 9.92 6.24
N VAL A 83 -0.98 10.13 7.17
CA VAL A 83 -1.32 10.32 8.60
C VAL A 83 -2.18 11.57 8.83
N LEU A 84 -1.87 12.68 8.15
CA LEU A 84 -2.68 13.89 8.28
C LEU A 84 -4.10 13.68 7.72
N ASP A 85 -4.23 13.06 6.56
CA ASP A 85 -5.52 12.76 5.95
C ASP A 85 -6.35 11.81 6.82
N GLU A 86 -5.71 10.81 7.45
CA GLU A 86 -6.35 9.92 8.42
C GLU A 86 -6.87 10.70 9.64
N MET A 87 -6.03 11.57 10.23
CA MET A 87 -6.42 12.39 11.39
C MET A 87 -7.55 13.38 11.06
N ILE A 88 -7.53 13.96 9.85
CA ILE A 88 -8.63 14.82 9.38
C ILE A 88 -9.90 14.01 9.24
N ASN A 89 -9.85 12.84 8.63
CA ASN A 89 -10.99 11.96 8.44
C ASN A 89 -11.59 11.49 9.78
N GLU A 90 -10.73 11.11 10.74
CA GLU A 90 -11.16 10.78 12.10
C GLU A 90 -11.91 11.96 12.74
N LYS A 91 -11.33 13.16 12.63
CA LYS A 91 -11.93 14.37 13.24
C LYS A 91 -13.26 14.76 12.58
N LEU A 92 -13.36 14.63 11.25
CA LEU A 92 -14.62 14.86 10.53
C LEU A 92 -15.73 13.90 10.98
N LEU A 93 -15.40 12.61 11.14
CA LEU A 93 -16.36 11.62 11.63
C LEU A 93 -16.73 11.86 13.08
N GLU A 94 -15.77 12.19 13.96
CA GLU A 94 -16.06 12.53 15.37
C GLU A 94 -17.05 13.67 15.50
N GLN A 95 -16.86 14.74 14.72
CA GLN A 95 -17.77 15.89 14.69
C GLN A 95 -19.17 15.50 14.17
N GLU A 96 -19.24 14.69 13.13
CA GLU A 96 -20.51 14.26 12.56
C GLU A 96 -21.24 13.29 13.51
N PHE A 97 -20.51 12.36 14.16
CA PHE A 97 -21.09 11.47 15.17
C PHE A 97 -21.67 12.26 16.34
N ALA A 98 -20.93 13.26 16.84
CA ALA A 98 -21.40 14.12 17.93
C ALA A 98 -22.64 14.90 17.52
N LYS A 99 -22.66 15.47 16.32
CA LYS A 99 -23.81 16.23 15.77
C LYS A 99 -25.06 15.38 15.59
N LEU A 100 -24.91 14.13 15.17
CA LEU A 100 -25.99 13.18 14.93
C LEU A 100 -26.37 12.38 16.19
N GLY A 101 -25.64 12.52 17.30
CA GLY A 101 -25.86 11.74 18.51
C GLY A 101 -25.51 10.25 18.35
N ILE A 102 -24.63 9.90 17.40
CA ILE A 102 -24.20 8.53 17.19
C ILE A 102 -23.18 8.15 18.26
N THR A 103 -23.54 7.21 19.10
CA THR A 103 -22.69 6.67 20.18
C THR A 103 -22.74 5.16 20.22
N VAL A 104 -21.77 4.54 20.87
CA VAL A 104 -21.74 3.11 21.18
C VAL A 104 -21.70 2.97 22.70
N SER A 105 -22.70 2.31 23.26
CA SER A 105 -22.77 2.06 24.69
C SER A 105 -21.77 0.97 25.12
N ASP A 106 -21.41 0.97 26.41
CA ASP A 106 -20.55 -0.08 26.97
C ASP A 106 -21.15 -1.47 26.79
N LYS A 107 -22.48 -1.59 26.81
CA LYS A 107 -23.16 -2.87 26.58
C LYS A 107 -22.98 -3.33 25.13
N GLU A 108 -23.13 -2.46 24.15
CA GLU A 108 -22.96 -2.80 22.72
C GLU A 108 -21.52 -3.25 22.43
N ILE A 109 -20.54 -2.49 22.91
CA ILE A 109 -19.14 -2.86 22.66
C ILE A 109 -18.74 -4.13 23.43
N SER A 110 -19.27 -4.33 24.64
CA SER A 110 -19.04 -5.56 25.40
C SER A 110 -19.60 -6.78 24.67
N GLU A 111 -20.79 -6.67 24.06
CA GLU A 111 -21.37 -7.77 23.27
C GLU A 111 -20.52 -8.09 22.03
N LEU A 112 -19.97 -7.09 21.35
CA LEU A 112 -19.07 -7.27 20.21
C LEU A 112 -17.71 -7.86 20.61
N MET A 113 -17.24 -7.60 21.83
CA MET A 113 -15.94 -8.06 22.31
C MET A 113 -16.00 -9.47 22.94
N ILE A 114 -16.96 -9.69 23.85
CA ILE A 114 -17.02 -10.89 24.69
C ILE A 114 -18.43 -11.50 24.79
N GLY A 115 -19.39 -11.01 24.00
CA GLY A 115 -20.75 -11.53 24.00
C GLY A 115 -20.90 -12.91 23.35
N LYS A 116 -22.14 -13.33 23.13
CA LYS A 116 -22.46 -14.63 22.51
C LYS A 116 -21.98 -14.73 21.05
N ASN A 117 -21.99 -13.63 20.33
CA ASN A 117 -21.55 -13.52 18.93
C ASN A 117 -20.51 -12.41 18.80
N PRO A 118 -19.27 -12.65 19.27
CA PRO A 118 -18.22 -11.65 19.20
C PRO A 118 -17.86 -11.33 17.75
N ALA A 119 -17.34 -10.13 17.51
CA ALA A 119 -16.88 -9.74 16.18
C ALA A 119 -15.80 -10.71 15.67
N PRO A 120 -15.81 -11.07 14.37
CA PRO A 120 -14.86 -12.03 13.82
C PRO A 120 -13.39 -11.71 14.12
N ALA A 121 -13.02 -10.42 14.07
CA ALA A 121 -11.67 -9.96 14.40
C ALA A 121 -11.27 -10.26 15.86
N VAL A 122 -12.21 -10.18 16.80
CA VAL A 122 -11.96 -10.50 18.22
C VAL A 122 -11.80 -11.99 18.41
N ALA A 123 -12.64 -12.80 17.75
CA ALA A 123 -12.53 -14.26 17.80
C ALA A 123 -11.18 -14.73 17.21
N GLN A 124 -10.76 -14.15 16.09
CA GLN A 124 -9.46 -14.42 15.47
C GLN A 124 -8.29 -14.01 16.38
N PHE A 125 -8.38 -12.83 17.00
CA PHE A 125 -7.36 -12.36 17.93
C PHE A 125 -7.23 -13.28 19.15
N ALA A 126 -8.35 -13.72 19.73
CA ALA A 126 -8.34 -14.69 20.82
C ALA A 126 -7.70 -16.03 20.44
N GLN A 127 -8.01 -16.52 19.24
CA GLN A 127 -7.42 -17.75 18.72
C GLN A 127 -5.91 -17.61 18.49
N GLN A 128 -5.45 -16.48 17.95
CA GLN A 128 -4.01 -16.20 17.76
C GLN A 128 -3.26 -16.11 19.10
N ALA A 129 -3.91 -15.57 20.13
CA ALA A 129 -3.39 -15.52 21.49
C ALA A 129 -3.44 -16.88 22.22
N GLY A 130 -3.98 -17.94 21.60
CA GLY A 130 -4.10 -19.26 22.17
C GLY A 130 -5.23 -19.43 23.18
N ALA A 131 -6.16 -18.49 23.27
CA ALA A 131 -7.32 -18.57 24.15
C ALA A 131 -8.46 -19.38 23.52
N LYS A 132 -9.29 -20.01 24.36
CA LYS A 132 -10.44 -20.80 23.90
C LYS A 132 -11.59 -19.93 23.40
N SER A 133 -11.73 -18.74 23.97
CA SER A 133 -12.75 -17.76 23.60
C SER A 133 -12.26 -16.33 23.87
N PRO A 134 -12.89 -15.30 23.26
CA PRO A 134 -12.63 -13.92 23.61
C PRO A 134 -12.85 -13.58 25.09
N ALA A 135 -13.83 -14.21 25.73
CA ALA A 135 -14.11 -14.01 27.17
C ALA A 135 -12.98 -14.57 28.05
N ASP A 136 -12.42 -15.75 27.69
CA ASP A 136 -11.27 -16.32 28.39
C ASP A 136 -10.02 -15.46 28.23
N LEU A 137 -9.79 -14.91 27.02
CA LEU A 137 -8.70 -13.98 26.78
C LEU A 137 -8.87 -12.71 27.62
N TYR A 138 -10.09 -12.16 27.65
CA TYR A 138 -10.39 -10.96 28.44
C TYR A 138 -10.13 -11.19 29.94
N ASP A 139 -10.58 -12.34 30.52
CA ASP A 139 -10.29 -12.66 31.94
C ASP A 139 -8.79 -12.84 32.18
N PHE A 140 -8.07 -13.48 31.24
CA PHE A 140 -6.63 -13.64 31.32
C PHE A 140 -5.88 -12.29 31.37
N ILE A 141 -6.20 -11.35 30.48
CA ILE A 141 -5.50 -10.06 30.38
C ILE A 141 -5.94 -9.07 31.47
N MET A 142 -7.15 -9.20 32.00
CA MET A 142 -7.66 -8.31 33.07
C MET A 142 -7.36 -8.81 34.48
N ASN A 143 -7.19 -10.10 34.65
CA ASN A 143 -6.96 -10.74 35.96
C ASN A 143 -5.73 -11.67 35.93
N PRO A 144 -4.54 -11.21 35.49
CA PRO A 144 -3.36 -12.07 35.32
C PRO A 144 -2.92 -12.75 36.63
N GLY A 145 -3.12 -12.07 37.76
CA GLY A 145 -2.78 -12.62 39.07
C GLY A 145 -3.54 -13.88 39.47
N LYS A 146 -4.76 -14.09 38.97
CA LYS A 146 -5.52 -15.32 39.19
C LYS A 146 -4.87 -16.54 38.53
N GLN A 147 -4.04 -16.33 37.52
CA GLN A 147 -3.36 -17.39 36.76
C GLN A 147 -1.85 -17.41 37.03
N GLY A 148 -1.37 -16.68 38.03
CA GLY A 148 0.04 -16.66 38.42
C GLY A 148 0.95 -15.90 37.41
N VAL A 149 0.37 -15.09 36.54
CA VAL A 149 1.09 -14.34 35.51
C VAL A 149 1.34 -12.91 36.00
N GLN A 150 2.55 -12.38 35.72
CA GLN A 150 2.88 -11.02 36.09
C GLN A 150 2.22 -10.02 35.16
N GLU A 151 1.84 -8.84 35.69
CA GLU A 151 1.22 -7.74 34.97
C GLU A 151 2.01 -7.33 33.71
N SER A 152 3.33 -7.29 33.80
CA SER A 152 4.23 -6.98 32.69
C SER A 152 4.16 -7.95 31.50
N GLN A 153 3.77 -9.20 31.75
CA GLN A 153 3.70 -10.24 30.72
C GLN A 153 2.43 -10.12 29.86
N VAL A 154 1.38 -9.48 30.40
CA VAL A 154 0.12 -9.28 29.69
C VAL A 154 -0.07 -7.84 29.18
N ALA A 155 0.84 -6.92 29.52
CA ALA A 155 0.72 -5.52 29.18
C ALA A 155 0.59 -5.27 27.66
N GLU A 156 1.41 -5.93 26.86
CA GLU A 156 1.35 -5.81 25.39
C GLU A 156 0.04 -6.39 24.83
N LEU A 157 -0.38 -7.54 25.32
CA LEU A 157 -1.64 -8.17 24.90
C LEU A 157 -2.85 -7.31 25.28
N ARG A 158 -2.79 -6.64 26.43
CA ARG A 158 -3.81 -5.67 26.88
C ARG A 158 -3.85 -4.44 25.98
N ASN A 159 -2.69 -3.93 25.57
CA ASN A 159 -2.61 -2.81 24.64
C ASN A 159 -3.24 -3.16 23.30
N GLN A 160 -2.94 -4.33 22.76
CA GLN A 160 -3.55 -4.83 21.51
C GLN A 160 -5.06 -5.04 21.65
N TRP A 161 -5.53 -5.56 22.77
CA TRP A 161 -6.96 -5.70 23.08
C TRP A 161 -7.67 -4.33 23.14
N ASN A 162 -7.07 -3.35 23.80
CA ASN A 162 -7.63 -2.00 23.90
C ASN A 162 -7.64 -1.30 22.53
N LYS A 163 -6.62 -1.48 21.71
CA LYS A 163 -6.59 -0.99 20.32
C LYS A 163 -7.73 -1.61 19.51
N LEU A 164 -7.86 -2.94 19.57
CA LEU A 164 -8.94 -3.65 18.87
C LEU A 164 -10.32 -3.17 19.32
N LYS A 165 -10.54 -2.95 20.63
CA LYS A 165 -11.79 -2.38 21.16
C LYS A 165 -12.06 -0.99 20.60
N ALA A 166 -11.07 -0.12 20.56
CA ALA A 166 -11.21 1.23 20.02
C ALA A 166 -11.54 1.22 18.52
N ASP A 167 -10.86 0.37 17.74
CA ASP A 167 -11.08 0.23 16.30
C ASP A 167 -12.49 -0.31 15.99
N LEU A 168 -12.93 -1.32 16.73
CA LEU A 168 -14.32 -1.85 16.62
C LEU A 168 -15.37 -0.81 17.00
N THR A 169 -15.11 0.00 18.03
CA THR A 169 -16.02 1.08 18.42
C THR A 169 -16.19 2.07 17.26
N LYS A 170 -15.09 2.52 16.65
CA LYS A 170 -15.13 3.41 15.48
C LYS A 170 -15.85 2.78 14.29
N GLN A 171 -15.54 1.52 13.99
CA GLN A 171 -16.19 0.78 12.91
C GLN A 171 -17.70 0.65 13.13
N TYR A 172 -18.12 0.39 14.35
CA TYR A 172 -19.53 0.25 14.69
C TYR A 172 -20.27 1.59 14.63
N MET A 173 -19.64 2.69 15.08
CA MET A 173 -20.17 4.05 14.90
C MET A 173 -20.35 4.38 13.41
N PHE A 174 -19.37 4.05 12.59
CA PHE A 174 -19.45 4.24 11.14
C PHE A 174 -20.57 3.41 10.52
N SER A 175 -20.75 2.17 10.95
CA SER A 175 -21.87 1.31 10.52
C SER A 175 -23.22 1.90 10.91
N LYS A 176 -23.35 2.50 12.11
CA LYS A 176 -24.56 3.23 12.50
C LYS A 176 -24.82 4.43 11.59
N LEU A 177 -23.79 5.19 11.21
CA LEU A 177 -23.89 6.28 10.24
C LEU A 177 -24.37 5.79 8.88
N GLN A 178 -23.79 4.68 8.39
CA GLN A 178 -24.21 4.06 7.13
C GLN A 178 -25.68 3.65 7.17
N ASN A 179 -26.12 3.01 8.26
CA ASN A 179 -27.50 2.59 8.44
C ASN A 179 -28.46 3.79 8.54
N LEU A 180 -28.02 4.86 9.21
CA LEU A 180 -28.82 6.10 9.29
C LEU A 180 -29.00 6.72 7.91
N VAL A 181 -27.92 6.86 7.14
CA VAL A 181 -27.96 7.39 5.77
C VAL A 181 -28.82 6.50 4.87
N ALA A 182 -28.65 5.18 4.95
CA ALA A 182 -29.49 4.22 4.20
C ALA A 182 -30.96 4.34 4.58
N GLY A 183 -31.25 4.51 5.88
CA GLY A 183 -32.62 4.73 6.38
C GLY A 183 -33.27 6.04 5.92
N CYS A 184 -32.45 7.07 5.63
CA CYS A 184 -32.93 8.32 5.04
C CYS A 184 -33.20 8.21 3.53
N MET A 185 -32.74 7.17 2.86
CA MET A 185 -32.94 6.90 1.44
C MET A 185 -34.31 6.22 1.20
N GLN A 186 -35.38 6.89 1.59
CA GLN A 186 -36.71 6.34 1.42
C GLN A 186 -37.16 6.44 -0.03
N ALA A 187 -37.65 5.33 -0.57
CA ALA A 187 -38.29 5.27 -1.88
C ALA A 187 -39.79 5.48 -1.72
N ASN A 188 -40.39 6.30 -2.56
CA ASN A 188 -41.83 6.34 -2.72
C ASN A 188 -42.31 5.23 -3.66
N ASP A 189 -43.62 5.03 -3.77
CA ASP A 189 -44.18 3.95 -4.61
C ASP A 189 -43.84 4.13 -6.09
N LEU A 190 -43.64 5.34 -6.58
CA LEU A 190 -43.18 5.59 -7.97
C LEU A 190 -41.71 5.17 -8.17
N ASP A 191 -40.83 5.50 -7.22
CA ASP A 191 -39.43 5.07 -7.26
C ASP A 191 -39.32 3.55 -7.27
N LEU A 192 -40.14 2.86 -6.45
CA LEU A 192 -40.15 1.39 -6.39
C LEU A 192 -40.72 0.76 -7.67
N ALA A 193 -41.79 1.34 -8.20
CA ALA A 193 -42.38 0.88 -9.46
C ALA A 193 -41.36 1.05 -10.63
N GLN A 194 -40.70 2.20 -10.69
CA GLN A 194 -39.66 2.45 -11.68
C GLN A 194 -38.49 1.48 -11.52
N LEU A 195 -37.98 1.27 -10.30
CA LEU A 195 -36.91 0.31 -10.04
C LEU A 195 -37.28 -1.11 -10.46
N ALA A 196 -38.52 -1.52 -10.12
CA ALA A 196 -39.03 -2.82 -10.52
C ALA A 196 -39.08 -2.99 -12.05
N GLU A 197 -39.51 -1.96 -12.77
CA GLU A 197 -39.58 -1.96 -14.24
C GLU A 197 -38.17 -1.96 -14.87
N GLU A 198 -37.26 -1.13 -14.32
CA GLU A 198 -35.87 -1.05 -14.77
C GLU A 198 -35.09 -2.37 -14.61
N GLU A 199 -35.38 -3.13 -13.55
CA GLU A 199 -34.73 -4.42 -13.27
C GLU A 199 -35.44 -5.61 -13.91
N ALA A 200 -36.76 -5.52 -14.13
CA ALA A 200 -37.57 -6.63 -14.62
C ALA A 200 -37.35 -6.90 -16.09
N THR A 201 -36.90 -5.93 -16.87
CA THR A 201 -36.86 -6.06 -18.33
C THR A 201 -35.42 -6.19 -18.83
N THR A 202 -35.12 -7.34 -19.44
CA THR A 202 -33.88 -7.56 -20.19
C THR A 202 -34.17 -7.45 -21.67
N ASN A 203 -33.47 -6.57 -22.34
CA ASN A 203 -33.58 -6.41 -23.80
C ASN A 203 -32.49 -7.23 -24.48
N ILE A 204 -32.83 -8.18 -25.34
CA ILE A 204 -31.86 -8.84 -26.21
C ILE A 204 -31.72 -7.98 -27.46
N VAL A 205 -30.54 -7.42 -27.62
CA VAL A 205 -30.24 -6.44 -28.66
C VAL A 205 -29.19 -6.99 -29.60
N THR A 206 -29.47 -7.03 -30.89
CA THR A 206 -28.49 -7.22 -31.93
C THR A 206 -28.01 -5.83 -32.41
N PHE A 207 -26.72 -5.69 -32.66
CA PHE A 207 -26.17 -4.39 -33.04
C PHE A 207 -24.92 -4.51 -33.91
N ALA A 208 -24.71 -3.47 -34.75
CA ALA A 208 -23.48 -3.23 -35.47
C ALA A 208 -22.85 -1.94 -34.88
N LYS A 209 -21.59 -2.02 -34.50
CA LYS A 209 -20.83 -0.94 -33.83
C LYS A 209 -19.64 -0.54 -34.70
N LYS A 210 -19.46 0.75 -34.93
CA LYS A 210 -18.26 1.30 -35.55
C LYS A 210 -17.60 2.35 -34.67
N ASP A 211 -16.40 2.03 -34.20
CA ASP A 211 -15.67 2.89 -33.27
C ASP A 211 -15.13 4.16 -33.97
N TYR A 212 -15.15 5.31 -33.29
CA TYR A 212 -14.64 6.57 -33.79
C TYR A 212 -13.13 6.58 -34.00
N SER A 213 -12.38 5.69 -33.33
CA SER A 213 -10.94 5.49 -33.54
C SER A 213 -10.59 5.04 -34.96
N THR A 214 -11.57 4.51 -35.74
CA THR A 214 -11.38 4.15 -37.14
C THR A 214 -11.26 5.37 -38.06
N LEU A 215 -11.61 6.58 -37.59
CA LEU A 215 -11.47 7.82 -38.31
C LEU A 215 -10.23 8.61 -37.82
N PRO A 216 -9.38 9.12 -38.71
CA PRO A 216 -8.19 9.85 -38.34
C PRO A 216 -8.55 11.19 -37.69
N ASP A 217 -7.80 11.57 -36.64
CA ASP A 217 -8.07 12.74 -35.80
C ASP A 217 -7.81 14.06 -36.52
N ASP A 218 -6.87 14.08 -37.47
CA ASP A 218 -6.48 15.27 -38.27
C ASP A 218 -7.62 15.85 -39.08
N LYS A 219 -8.60 15.03 -39.47
CA LYS A 219 -9.80 15.48 -40.20
C LYS A 219 -10.82 16.20 -39.32
N TYR A 220 -10.64 16.16 -38.02
CA TYR A 220 -11.59 16.70 -37.04
C TYR A 220 -10.88 17.69 -36.10
N PRO A 221 -10.41 18.82 -36.61
CA PRO A 221 -9.78 19.87 -35.82
C PRO A 221 -10.81 20.42 -34.81
N VAL A 222 -10.29 20.81 -33.63
CA VAL A 222 -11.08 21.42 -32.56
C VAL A 222 -10.55 22.82 -32.32
N THR A 223 -11.45 23.81 -32.33
CA THR A 223 -11.09 25.22 -32.13
C THR A 223 -11.19 25.59 -30.64
N ASP A 224 -10.56 26.71 -30.28
CA ASP A 224 -10.62 27.23 -28.91
C ASP A 224 -12.04 27.64 -28.50
N GLU A 225 -12.85 28.14 -29.45
CA GLU A 225 -14.25 28.48 -29.19
C GLU A 225 -15.08 27.23 -28.86
N GLU A 226 -14.83 26.12 -29.55
CA GLU A 226 -15.49 24.84 -29.28
C GLU A 226 -15.07 24.28 -27.91
N LEU A 227 -13.77 24.37 -27.59
CA LEU A 227 -13.27 23.97 -26.27
C LEU A 227 -13.94 24.77 -25.16
N LYS A 228 -14.00 26.07 -25.29
CA LYS A 228 -14.63 26.97 -24.32
C LYS A 228 -16.13 26.67 -24.16
N ALA A 229 -16.83 26.48 -25.28
CA ALA A 229 -18.26 26.19 -25.29
C ALA A 229 -18.56 24.83 -24.62
N GLU A 230 -17.74 23.80 -24.83
CA GLU A 230 -17.90 22.48 -24.18
C GLU A 230 -17.51 22.54 -22.71
N TRP A 231 -16.44 23.32 -22.38
CA TRP A 231 -16.04 23.56 -21.00
C TRP A 231 -17.15 24.22 -20.16
N GLU A 232 -17.83 25.26 -20.69
CA GLU A 232 -18.93 25.91 -19.98
C GLU A 232 -20.07 24.92 -19.64
N LYS A 233 -20.37 23.93 -20.50
CA LYS A 233 -21.35 22.88 -20.21
C LYS A 233 -20.88 21.94 -19.10
N LEU A 234 -19.58 21.70 -19.00
CA LEU A 234 -18.95 20.76 -18.09
C LEU A 234 -18.26 21.45 -16.91
N LYS A 235 -18.41 22.75 -16.76
CA LYS A 235 -17.73 23.58 -15.76
C LYS A 235 -17.70 23.00 -14.35
N PRO A 236 -18.81 22.39 -13.81
CA PRO A 236 -18.75 21.77 -12.49
C PRO A 236 -17.71 20.67 -12.32
N MET A 237 -17.29 20.00 -13.42
CA MET A 237 -16.23 18.98 -13.40
C MET A 237 -14.84 19.59 -13.23
N PHE A 238 -14.67 20.85 -13.55
CA PHE A 238 -13.39 21.58 -13.48
C PHE A 238 -13.24 22.39 -12.19
N LYS A 239 -14.17 22.22 -11.24
CA LYS A 239 -14.10 22.93 -9.98
C LYS A 239 -12.95 22.43 -9.13
N THR A 240 -12.14 23.37 -8.60
CA THR A 240 -11.11 23.13 -7.60
C THR A 240 -11.47 23.85 -6.30
N ASP A 241 -11.26 23.20 -5.17
CA ASP A 241 -11.53 23.75 -3.83
C ASP A 241 -10.20 24.19 -3.13
N GLU A 242 -9.04 23.99 -3.78
CA GLU A 242 -7.70 24.37 -3.32
C GLU A 242 -6.94 25.15 -4.38
N GLU A 243 -5.93 25.91 -3.97
CA GLU A 243 -4.97 26.49 -4.91
C GLU A 243 -4.22 25.36 -5.62
N VAL A 244 -4.17 25.44 -6.96
CA VAL A 244 -3.46 24.48 -7.80
C VAL A 244 -2.41 25.23 -8.60
N ARG A 245 -1.22 24.62 -8.74
CA ARG A 245 -0.15 25.13 -9.59
C ARG A 245 0.18 24.11 -10.65
N VAL A 246 0.42 24.59 -11.87
CA VAL A 246 0.91 23.78 -12.97
C VAL A 246 2.40 23.95 -13.04
N ILE A 247 3.12 22.86 -13.04
CA ILE A 247 4.57 22.81 -13.18
C ILE A 247 4.97 21.93 -14.35
N HIS A 248 6.08 22.28 -14.99
CA HIS A 248 6.87 21.33 -15.75
C HIS A 248 8.02 20.86 -14.88
N TYR A 249 8.27 19.55 -14.82
CA TYR A 249 9.40 19.01 -14.09
C TYR A 249 10.29 18.15 -14.98
N ILE A 250 11.59 18.18 -14.70
CA ILE A 250 12.58 17.26 -15.27
C ILE A 250 13.19 16.48 -14.11
N ALA A 251 13.09 15.15 -14.20
CA ALA A 251 13.75 14.22 -13.30
C ALA A 251 14.82 13.45 -14.06
N VAL A 252 16.04 13.46 -13.55
CA VAL A 252 17.19 12.81 -14.19
C VAL A 252 17.74 11.76 -13.23
N ASP A 253 17.54 10.49 -13.55
CA ASP A 253 18.08 9.38 -12.77
C ASP A 253 19.61 9.38 -12.85
N ILE A 254 20.29 9.29 -11.73
CA ILE A 254 21.74 9.15 -11.65
C ILE A 254 22.07 7.66 -11.82
N LYS A 255 22.33 7.24 -13.07
CA LYS A 255 22.66 5.86 -13.41
C LYS A 255 24.16 5.70 -13.67
N PRO A 256 24.74 4.51 -13.37
CA PRO A 256 26.12 4.22 -13.70
C PRO A 256 26.35 4.29 -15.20
N ASN A 257 27.45 4.92 -15.63
CA ASN A 257 27.87 4.95 -17.01
C ASN A 257 28.73 3.71 -17.36
N ALA A 258 29.23 3.64 -18.60
CA ALA A 258 30.02 2.51 -19.07
C ALA A 258 31.35 2.31 -18.28
N GLU A 259 31.98 3.41 -17.80
CA GLU A 259 33.18 3.35 -16.95
C GLU A 259 32.85 2.77 -15.57
N ASP A 260 31.72 3.20 -14.97
CA ASP A 260 31.24 2.71 -13.68
C ASP A 260 30.88 1.21 -13.74
N ILE A 261 30.20 0.81 -14.82
CA ILE A 261 29.85 -0.60 -15.07
C ILE A 261 31.12 -1.44 -15.25
N ALA A 262 32.12 -0.93 -15.98
CA ALA A 262 33.41 -1.63 -16.15
C ALA A 262 34.16 -1.75 -14.82
N ALA A 263 34.13 -0.74 -13.96
CA ALA A 263 34.70 -0.77 -12.62
C ALA A 263 34.00 -1.80 -11.74
N ALA A 264 32.66 -1.82 -11.77
CA ALA A 264 31.85 -2.80 -11.05
C ALA A 264 32.14 -4.24 -11.51
N ASN A 265 32.28 -4.47 -12.80
CA ASN A 265 32.68 -5.77 -13.36
C ASN A 265 34.02 -6.24 -12.79
N LYS A 266 35.03 -5.36 -12.72
CA LYS A 266 36.36 -5.70 -12.15
C LYS A 266 36.23 -6.12 -10.67
N ILE A 267 35.39 -5.42 -9.87
CA ILE A 267 35.16 -5.78 -8.48
C ILE A 267 34.48 -7.16 -8.39
N ALA A 268 33.44 -7.39 -9.19
CA ALA A 268 32.71 -8.65 -9.22
C ALA A 268 33.63 -9.82 -9.67
N ASP A 269 34.49 -9.61 -10.66
CA ASP A 269 35.47 -10.59 -11.11
C ASP A 269 36.49 -10.91 -10.01
N ALA A 270 37.01 -9.89 -9.35
CA ALA A 270 37.96 -10.07 -8.24
C ALA A 270 37.33 -10.85 -7.08
N ALA A 271 36.08 -10.54 -6.74
CA ALA A 271 35.33 -11.26 -5.71
C ALA A 271 35.12 -12.73 -6.12
N TYR A 272 34.70 -12.99 -7.33
CA TYR A 272 34.50 -14.36 -7.85
C TYR A 272 35.78 -15.19 -7.82
N ILE A 273 36.88 -14.63 -8.28
CA ILE A 273 38.20 -15.28 -8.25
C ILE A 273 38.65 -15.56 -6.81
N ALA A 274 38.45 -14.61 -5.91
CA ALA A 274 38.80 -14.79 -4.50
C ALA A 274 38.00 -15.95 -3.86
N LEU A 275 36.69 -16.03 -4.15
CA LEU A 275 35.84 -17.12 -3.66
C LEU A 275 36.23 -18.49 -4.25
N GLN A 276 36.60 -18.55 -5.54
CA GLN A 276 37.06 -19.76 -6.17
C GLN A 276 38.41 -20.27 -5.58
N LYS A 277 39.27 -19.35 -5.17
CA LYS A 277 40.55 -19.68 -4.49
C LYS A 277 40.35 -20.08 -3.02
N GLY A 278 39.13 -20.33 -2.57
CA GLY A 278 38.83 -20.82 -1.24
C GLY A 278 38.78 -19.75 -0.16
N ARG A 279 38.88 -18.45 -0.50
CA ARG A 279 38.73 -17.39 0.51
C ARG A 279 37.31 -17.42 1.13
N GLY A 280 37.23 -17.07 2.40
CA GLY A 280 35.94 -16.95 3.10
C GLY A 280 35.08 -15.82 2.53
N VAL A 281 33.77 -15.96 2.64
CA VAL A 281 32.82 -14.96 2.10
C VAL A 281 33.01 -13.56 2.70
N ASP A 282 33.44 -13.45 3.93
CA ASP A 282 33.71 -12.15 4.57
C ASP A 282 34.88 -11.39 3.95
N SER A 283 35.82 -12.10 3.32
CA SER A 283 36.97 -11.45 2.67
C SER A 283 36.56 -10.65 1.42
N VAL A 284 35.42 -10.93 0.81
CA VAL A 284 34.95 -10.19 -0.37
C VAL A 284 34.26 -8.87 0.01
N ARG A 285 33.81 -8.70 1.25
CA ARG A 285 33.28 -7.44 1.76
C ARG A 285 34.31 -6.31 1.71
N LEU A 286 35.58 -6.64 1.73
CA LEU A 286 36.69 -5.67 1.66
C LEU A 286 36.95 -5.16 0.24
N LEU A 287 36.33 -5.75 -0.80
CA LEU A 287 36.57 -5.39 -2.19
C LEU A 287 35.64 -4.27 -2.69
N GLY A 288 34.64 -3.87 -1.92
CA GLY A 288 33.68 -2.83 -2.27
C GLY A 288 32.38 -2.96 -1.48
N THR A 289 31.34 -2.27 -1.88
CA THR A 289 29.99 -2.34 -1.26
C THR A 289 29.32 -3.66 -1.67
N VAL A 290 29.80 -4.77 -1.16
CA VAL A 290 29.29 -6.11 -1.45
C VAL A 290 28.35 -6.54 -0.33
N HIS A 291 27.14 -6.92 -0.68
CA HIS A 291 26.19 -7.50 0.25
C HIS A 291 26.38 -9.02 0.30
N VAL A 292 26.47 -9.56 1.52
CA VAL A 292 26.62 -11.01 1.74
C VAL A 292 25.53 -11.49 2.68
N ASP A 293 24.70 -12.38 2.21
CA ASP A 293 23.72 -13.10 3.01
C ASP A 293 24.07 -14.59 3.02
N THR A 294 23.88 -15.25 4.17
CA THR A 294 24.16 -16.69 4.31
C THR A 294 22.97 -17.37 4.94
N ALA A 295 22.37 -18.29 4.21
CA ALA A 295 21.20 -19.02 4.68
C ALA A 295 21.40 -20.55 4.58
N LYS A 296 20.90 -21.27 5.59
CA LYS A 296 20.79 -22.73 5.57
C LYS A 296 19.38 -23.12 5.15
N MET A 297 19.25 -23.93 4.10
CA MET A 297 17.97 -24.23 3.48
C MET A 297 17.89 -25.66 2.93
N GLU A 298 16.68 -26.16 2.76
CA GLU A 298 16.43 -27.42 2.05
C GLU A 298 16.66 -27.24 0.54
N GLN A 299 16.89 -28.37 -0.17
CA GLN A 299 17.07 -28.35 -1.63
C GLN A 299 15.98 -27.59 -2.39
N LYS A 300 14.71 -27.79 -2.03
CA LYS A 300 13.57 -27.12 -2.68
C LYS A 300 13.56 -25.59 -2.50
N SER A 301 14.21 -25.10 -1.43
CA SER A 301 14.30 -23.67 -1.10
C SER A 301 15.55 -23.01 -1.70
N LEU A 302 16.42 -23.76 -2.34
CA LEU A 302 17.52 -23.17 -3.12
C LEU A 302 16.97 -22.31 -4.26
N PRO A 303 17.62 -21.19 -4.60
CA PRO A 303 17.21 -20.36 -5.72
C PRO A 303 17.10 -21.20 -7.01
N VAL A 304 15.98 -21.07 -7.72
CA VAL A 304 15.59 -21.94 -8.84
C VAL A 304 16.71 -22.04 -9.89
N LYS A 305 17.33 -20.90 -10.22
CA LYS A 305 18.41 -20.81 -11.25
C LYS A 305 19.66 -21.62 -10.92
N VAL A 306 19.93 -21.91 -9.65
CA VAL A 306 21.17 -22.56 -9.21
C VAL A 306 20.90 -23.85 -8.43
N ARG A 307 19.65 -24.25 -8.25
CA ARG A 307 19.25 -25.43 -7.47
C ARG A 307 19.90 -26.70 -7.94
N ASP A 308 19.74 -27.04 -9.19
CA ASP A 308 20.24 -28.31 -9.76
C ASP A 308 21.77 -28.36 -9.72
N PHE A 309 22.40 -27.20 -9.97
CA PHE A 309 23.85 -27.08 -9.88
C PHE A 309 24.36 -27.37 -8.46
N PHE A 310 23.83 -26.70 -7.43
CA PHE A 310 24.33 -26.89 -6.07
C PHE A 310 23.87 -28.19 -5.42
N THR A 311 22.85 -28.85 -5.94
CA THR A 311 22.45 -30.17 -5.50
C THR A 311 23.55 -31.19 -5.72
N SER A 312 24.24 -31.13 -6.85
CA SER A 312 25.36 -32.04 -7.23
C SER A 312 26.76 -31.52 -6.86
N ALA A 313 26.89 -30.21 -6.59
CA ALA A 313 28.15 -29.57 -6.32
C ALA A 313 28.80 -30.00 -5.01
N GLU A 314 30.14 -29.94 -4.95
CA GLU A 314 30.95 -30.11 -3.75
C GLU A 314 30.95 -28.83 -2.89
N VAL A 315 31.18 -29.00 -1.59
CA VAL A 315 31.35 -27.86 -0.65
C VAL A 315 32.53 -26.99 -1.09
N GLY A 316 32.37 -25.69 -1.05
CA GLY A 316 33.34 -24.71 -1.54
C GLY A 316 33.08 -24.25 -2.98
N THR A 317 32.23 -24.96 -3.74
CA THR A 317 31.91 -24.59 -5.12
C THR A 317 31.24 -23.20 -5.16
N THR A 318 31.71 -22.39 -6.11
CA THR A 318 31.21 -21.05 -6.36
C THR A 318 30.61 -20.98 -7.77
N ARG A 319 29.49 -20.29 -7.89
CA ARG A 319 28.84 -20.02 -9.19
C ARG A 319 28.46 -18.56 -9.29
N ARG A 320 28.70 -17.94 -10.44
CA ARG A 320 28.22 -16.62 -10.81
C ARG A 320 26.93 -16.75 -11.62
N ASP A 321 25.94 -15.94 -11.34
CA ASP A 321 24.72 -15.84 -12.15
C ASP A 321 24.91 -14.82 -13.29
N SER A 322 23.98 -14.81 -14.26
CA SER A 322 23.93 -13.79 -15.29
C SER A 322 23.64 -12.42 -14.68
N THR A 323 24.37 -11.40 -15.12
CA THR A 323 24.13 -10.01 -14.72
C THR A 323 22.81 -9.53 -15.34
N VAL A 324 21.94 -8.97 -14.52
CA VAL A 324 20.69 -8.34 -14.95
C VAL A 324 20.68 -6.93 -14.37
N ASP A 325 20.40 -5.93 -15.20
CA ASP A 325 20.29 -4.52 -14.78
C ASP A 325 21.46 -4.01 -13.92
N ASN A 326 22.70 -4.42 -14.27
CA ASN A 326 23.92 -4.11 -13.52
C ASN A 326 23.96 -4.65 -12.08
N HIS A 327 23.10 -5.60 -11.76
CA HIS A 327 23.09 -6.35 -10.52
C HIS A 327 23.86 -7.66 -10.70
N TYR A 328 24.94 -7.84 -9.93
CA TYR A 328 25.83 -9.01 -9.98
C TYR A 328 25.51 -9.93 -8.81
N VAL A 329 25.25 -11.20 -9.10
CA VAL A 329 24.98 -12.20 -8.06
C VAL A 329 25.94 -13.38 -8.21
N MET A 330 26.51 -13.80 -7.10
CA MET A 330 27.31 -15.03 -7.00
C MET A 330 26.85 -15.82 -5.78
N TYR A 331 27.07 -17.12 -5.88
CA TYR A 331 26.72 -18.06 -4.84
C TYR A 331 27.93 -18.88 -4.45
N LYS A 332 28.07 -19.17 -3.16
CA LYS A 332 29.08 -20.12 -2.66
C LYS A 332 28.43 -21.15 -1.75
N LEU A 333 28.62 -22.43 -2.03
CA LEU A 333 28.19 -23.51 -1.17
C LEU A 333 29.17 -23.64 0.00
N ILE A 334 28.73 -23.20 1.17
CA ILE A 334 29.57 -23.21 2.39
C ILE A 334 29.53 -24.57 3.08
N ASN A 335 28.35 -25.21 3.11
CA ASN A 335 28.18 -26.47 3.77
C ASN A 335 27.05 -27.29 3.11
N LYS A 336 27.18 -28.61 3.19
CA LYS A 336 26.19 -29.58 2.74
C LYS A 336 26.14 -30.70 3.75
N GLN A 337 25.04 -30.82 4.48
CA GLN A 337 24.96 -31.79 5.57
C GLN A 337 23.56 -32.36 5.73
N VAL A 338 23.50 -33.63 6.10
CA VAL A 338 22.27 -34.27 6.54
C VAL A 338 21.96 -33.81 7.98
N SER A 339 20.77 -33.33 8.22
CA SER A 339 20.33 -32.87 9.54
C SER A 339 18.87 -33.21 9.76
N LEU A 340 18.49 -33.36 11.02
CA LEU A 340 17.07 -33.43 11.36
C LEU A 340 16.34 -32.16 10.95
N ASP A 341 15.18 -32.31 10.33
CA ASP A 341 14.33 -31.20 9.89
C ASP A 341 13.50 -30.65 11.04
N SER A 342 12.68 -31.50 11.63
CA SER A 342 11.72 -31.13 12.67
C SER A 342 11.54 -32.25 13.67
N ILE A 343 11.14 -31.88 14.86
CA ILE A 343 10.74 -32.79 15.92
C ILE A 343 9.40 -32.38 16.49
N GLU A 344 8.65 -33.37 16.95
CA GLU A 344 7.57 -33.16 17.91
C GLU A 344 8.11 -33.43 19.31
N PHE A 345 7.91 -32.51 20.23
CA PHE A 345 8.46 -32.59 21.54
C PHE A 345 7.52 -32.03 22.61
N ASP A 346 7.70 -32.50 23.81
CA ASP A 346 7.16 -31.92 25.03
C ASP A 346 8.29 -31.23 25.78
N TYR A 347 7.98 -30.14 26.45
CA TYR A 347 8.91 -29.52 27.37
C TYR A 347 8.24 -29.20 28.71
N VAL A 348 9.01 -29.32 29.77
CA VAL A 348 8.62 -28.97 31.13
C VAL A 348 9.74 -28.15 31.74
N ILE A 349 9.41 -26.96 32.18
CA ILE A 349 10.31 -26.06 32.90
C ILE A 349 9.96 -26.15 34.37
N ILE A 350 10.96 -26.42 35.23
CA ILE A 350 10.77 -26.40 36.65
C ILE A 350 11.74 -25.43 37.32
N GLN A 351 11.21 -24.56 38.18
CA GLN A 351 11.99 -23.59 38.97
C GLN A 351 12.16 -24.14 40.39
N ALA A 352 13.20 -24.93 40.59
CA ALA A 352 13.48 -25.62 41.86
C ALA A 352 14.95 -25.99 41.96
N ASP A 353 15.38 -26.41 43.16
CA ASP A 353 16.71 -26.96 43.40
C ASP A 353 16.97 -28.30 42.67
N ALA A 354 18.23 -28.71 42.57
CA ALA A 354 18.67 -29.88 41.83
C ALA A 354 18.02 -31.20 42.31
N LYS A 355 17.69 -31.32 43.60
CA LYS A 355 17.02 -32.50 44.16
C LYS A 355 15.57 -32.60 43.68
N THR A 356 14.87 -31.48 43.68
CA THR A 356 13.50 -31.36 43.17
C THR A 356 13.45 -31.54 41.65
N GLN A 357 14.41 -30.97 40.91
CA GLN A 357 14.52 -31.21 39.45
C GLN A 357 14.64 -32.68 39.12
N LYS A 358 15.52 -33.42 39.84
CA LYS A 358 15.68 -34.87 39.65
C LYS A 358 14.41 -35.64 39.98
N ALA A 359 13.74 -35.32 41.11
CA ALA A 359 12.50 -35.96 41.50
C ALA A 359 11.37 -35.74 40.47
N ALA A 360 11.27 -34.54 39.89
CA ALA A 360 10.31 -34.25 38.84
C ALA A 360 10.60 -35.02 37.54
N LEU A 361 11.86 -35.15 37.15
CA LEU A 361 12.27 -35.93 35.99
C LEU A 361 11.91 -37.43 36.18
N ASP A 362 12.19 -38.00 37.35
CA ASP A 362 11.87 -39.37 37.67
C ASP A 362 10.35 -39.62 37.66
N GLN A 363 9.56 -38.68 38.18
CA GLN A 363 8.10 -38.74 38.12
C GLN A 363 7.57 -38.66 36.67
N LEU A 364 8.08 -37.77 35.84
CA LEU A 364 7.71 -37.67 34.41
C LEU A 364 8.02 -38.99 33.68
N ASN A 365 9.20 -39.58 33.95
CA ASN A 365 9.60 -40.83 33.32
C ASN A 365 8.88 -42.06 33.91
N SER A 366 8.26 -41.94 35.09
CA SER A 366 7.37 -42.98 35.65
C SER A 366 5.93 -42.90 35.15
N GLY A 367 5.62 -41.96 34.23
CA GLY A 367 4.31 -41.82 33.59
C GLY A 367 3.39 -40.78 34.24
N LYS A 368 3.89 -39.96 35.16
CA LYS A 368 3.13 -38.80 35.66
C LYS A 368 2.96 -37.78 34.57
N THR A 369 1.77 -37.17 34.50
CA THR A 369 1.43 -36.13 33.51
C THR A 369 2.02 -34.76 33.90
N LEU A 370 2.07 -33.85 32.97
CA LEU A 370 2.44 -32.46 33.25
C LEU A 370 1.55 -31.84 34.34
N ASP A 371 0.27 -32.15 34.34
CA ASP A 371 -0.69 -31.67 35.35
C ASP A 371 -0.41 -32.26 36.74
N ASP A 372 0.03 -33.50 36.81
CA ASP A 372 0.46 -34.13 38.10
C ASP A 372 1.69 -33.42 38.65
N ILE A 373 2.64 -33.05 37.79
CA ILE A 373 3.84 -32.31 38.18
C ILE A 373 3.48 -30.89 38.62
N LYS A 374 2.58 -30.21 37.88
CA LYS A 374 2.07 -28.90 38.30
C LYS A 374 1.37 -28.92 39.65
N LYS A 375 0.62 -29.95 39.93
CA LYS A 375 -0.02 -30.16 41.25
C LYS A 375 1.00 -30.45 42.36
N ALA A 376 2.04 -31.23 42.05
CA ALA A 376 3.08 -31.57 43.04
C ALA A 376 3.99 -30.38 43.37
N TYR A 377 4.20 -29.48 42.41
CA TYR A 377 5.07 -28.29 42.53
C TYR A 377 4.35 -27.02 42.06
N PRO A 378 3.33 -26.53 42.82
CA PRO A 378 2.52 -25.39 42.43
C PRO A 378 3.36 -24.14 42.17
N GLN A 379 3.02 -23.38 41.10
CA GLN A 379 3.69 -22.15 40.67
C GLN A 379 5.19 -22.29 40.30
N LYS A 380 5.74 -23.49 40.30
CA LYS A 380 7.13 -23.77 39.95
C LYS A 380 7.30 -24.46 38.61
N VAL A 381 6.22 -24.89 38.01
CA VAL A 381 6.24 -25.70 36.77
C VAL A 381 5.45 -25.06 35.67
N ASP A 382 6.08 -24.94 34.51
CA ASP A 382 5.45 -24.61 33.24
C ASP A 382 5.81 -25.64 32.17
N GLY A 383 5.08 -25.72 31.07
CA GLY A 383 5.39 -26.63 29.99
C GLY A 383 4.28 -26.76 28.96
N LYS A 384 4.65 -27.33 27.82
CA LYS A 384 3.76 -27.57 26.67
C LYS A 384 3.99 -28.99 26.14
N LEU A 385 2.94 -29.64 25.70
CA LEU A 385 2.97 -30.99 25.13
C LEU A 385 2.62 -30.91 23.63
N GLY A 386 3.27 -31.79 22.84
CA GLY A 386 2.93 -31.98 21.44
C GLY A 386 3.29 -30.79 20.53
N ASP A 387 4.41 -30.10 20.75
CA ASP A 387 4.85 -28.96 19.94
C ASP A 387 5.75 -29.42 18.79
N TRP A 388 5.37 -29.05 17.54
CA TRP A 388 6.19 -29.30 16.37
C TRP A 388 7.11 -28.12 16.08
N GLN A 389 8.42 -28.35 16.08
CA GLN A 389 9.40 -27.30 15.78
C GLN A 389 10.43 -27.73 14.74
N ARG A 390 10.78 -26.82 13.84
CA ARG A 390 11.92 -26.96 12.94
C ARG A 390 13.21 -26.71 13.72
N ILE A 391 14.15 -27.66 13.64
CA ILE A 391 15.40 -27.61 14.39
C ILE A 391 16.65 -27.55 13.52
N TYR A 392 16.52 -27.55 12.21
CA TYR A 392 17.68 -27.55 11.30
C TYR A 392 18.61 -26.33 11.49
N ASN A 393 18.10 -25.20 11.96
CA ASN A 393 18.86 -24.01 12.33
C ASN A 393 19.27 -23.94 13.81
N ALA A 394 18.86 -24.90 14.61
CA ALA A 394 19.24 -24.92 16.02
C ALA A 394 20.76 -25.12 16.18
N PRO A 395 21.36 -24.64 17.29
CA PRO A 395 22.76 -24.89 17.60
C PRO A 395 23.09 -26.40 17.61
N ASP A 396 24.30 -26.75 17.18
CA ASP A 396 24.70 -28.16 17.10
C ASP A 396 24.67 -28.87 18.45
N SER A 397 24.95 -28.14 19.55
CA SER A 397 24.79 -28.65 20.91
C SER A 397 23.37 -29.11 21.21
N MET A 398 22.37 -28.39 20.75
CA MET A 398 20.95 -28.75 20.86
C MET A 398 20.62 -29.96 19.98
N LYS A 399 21.03 -29.92 18.72
CA LYS A 399 20.80 -31.01 17.77
C LYS A 399 21.41 -32.29 18.23
N ASN A 400 22.61 -32.28 18.79
CA ASN A 400 23.28 -33.46 19.34
C ASN A 400 22.55 -34.06 20.56
N LYS A 401 22.07 -33.19 21.47
CA LYS A 401 21.24 -33.66 22.60
C LYS A 401 19.96 -34.33 22.11
N ILE A 402 19.28 -33.73 21.13
CA ILE A 402 18.04 -34.26 20.55
C ILE A 402 18.29 -35.56 19.76
N ALA A 403 19.37 -35.60 18.97
CA ALA A 403 19.74 -36.79 18.20
C ALA A 403 19.96 -38.03 19.11
N ASN A 404 20.63 -37.82 20.24
CA ASN A 404 20.95 -38.86 21.22
C ASN A 404 19.81 -39.14 22.20
N ALA A 405 18.75 -38.33 22.24
CA ALA A 405 17.62 -38.53 23.13
C ALA A 405 16.81 -39.77 22.72
N GLU A 406 16.46 -40.61 23.72
CA GLU A 406 15.53 -41.72 23.55
C GLU A 406 14.12 -41.18 23.35
N VAL A 407 13.46 -41.60 22.25
CA VAL A 407 12.09 -41.18 21.93
C VAL A 407 11.15 -41.65 23.02
N GLY A 408 10.28 -40.75 23.48
CA GLY A 408 9.29 -41.03 24.52
C GLY A 408 9.77 -40.87 25.97
N LYS A 409 11.07 -40.58 26.20
CA LYS A 409 11.61 -40.33 27.55
C LYS A 409 12.01 -38.85 27.74
N PHE A 410 11.72 -38.34 28.94
CA PHE A 410 12.20 -37.02 29.35
C PHE A 410 13.68 -37.05 29.70
N PHE A 411 14.40 -36.05 29.26
CA PHE A 411 15.80 -35.82 29.61
C PHE A 411 16.01 -34.33 29.98
N VAL A 412 17.04 -34.03 30.73
CA VAL A 412 17.39 -32.65 31.08
C VAL A 412 18.06 -31.98 29.85
N TYR A 413 17.33 -31.04 29.24
CA TYR A 413 17.85 -30.26 28.14
C TYR A 413 18.84 -29.21 28.64
N ASN A 414 18.45 -28.45 29.66
CA ASN A 414 19.28 -27.45 30.34
C ASN A 414 18.91 -27.37 31.81
N SER A 415 19.89 -27.12 32.70
CA SER A 415 19.66 -26.95 34.13
C SER A 415 20.70 -26.04 34.76
N ASN A 416 20.29 -25.41 35.86
CA ASN A 416 21.14 -24.68 36.79
C ASN A 416 20.64 -24.90 38.23
N GLU A 417 21.23 -24.23 39.21
CA GLU A 417 20.87 -24.37 40.64
C GLU A 417 19.40 -23.98 40.93
N ASN A 418 18.79 -23.11 40.11
CA ASN A 418 17.47 -22.55 40.35
C ASN A 418 16.37 -23.13 39.44
N GLY A 419 16.74 -23.95 38.45
CA GLY A 419 15.74 -24.51 37.54
C GLY A 419 16.29 -25.42 36.46
N ALA A 420 15.39 -26.18 35.82
CA ALA A 420 15.72 -27.04 34.71
C ALA A 420 14.63 -26.98 33.62
N THR A 421 15.05 -27.15 32.39
CA THR A 421 14.19 -27.48 31.27
C THR A 421 14.37 -28.96 30.92
N MET A 422 13.28 -29.69 31.02
CA MET A 422 13.22 -31.09 30.64
C MET A 422 12.48 -31.21 29.32
N MET A 423 12.96 -32.09 28.45
CA MET A 423 12.39 -32.27 27.12
C MET A 423 12.15 -33.77 26.88
N ARG A 424 11.06 -34.09 26.19
CA ARG A 424 10.78 -35.42 25.66
C ARG A 424 10.54 -35.30 24.15
N VAL A 425 11.32 -36.03 23.37
CA VAL A 425 11.11 -36.10 21.93
C VAL A 425 10.07 -37.16 21.62
N ASN A 426 8.93 -36.78 21.07
CA ASN A 426 7.84 -37.71 20.74
C ASN A 426 8.03 -38.29 19.33
N GLN A 427 8.40 -37.46 18.38
CA GLN A 427 8.67 -37.90 17.00
C GLN A 427 9.84 -37.10 16.40
N LYS A 428 10.59 -37.74 15.51
CA LYS A 428 11.64 -37.14 14.71
C LYS A 428 11.25 -37.32 13.23
N LYS A 429 11.17 -36.24 12.42
CA LYS A 429 11.06 -36.37 10.97
C LYS A 429 12.35 -36.93 10.41
N ALA A 430 12.25 -37.67 9.31
CA ALA A 430 13.41 -38.21 8.62
C ALA A 430 14.45 -37.09 8.32
N PRO A 431 15.74 -37.37 8.57
CA PRO A 431 16.80 -36.42 8.24
C PRO A 431 16.76 -36.03 6.75
N LYS A 432 17.06 -34.79 6.47
CA LYS A 432 17.13 -34.24 5.10
C LYS A 432 18.49 -33.64 4.85
N MET A 433 18.81 -33.49 3.56
CA MET A 433 19.98 -32.74 3.13
C MET A 433 19.69 -31.24 3.22
N PHE A 434 20.53 -30.51 3.93
CA PHE A 434 20.54 -29.06 4.02
C PHE A 434 21.77 -28.48 3.39
N TYR A 435 21.60 -27.35 2.73
CA TYR A 435 22.61 -26.59 2.04
C TYR A 435 22.80 -25.25 2.73
N THR A 436 24.02 -24.91 3.11
CA THR A 436 24.34 -23.56 3.56
C THR A 436 24.92 -22.82 2.38
N LEU A 437 24.13 -21.91 1.81
CA LEU A 437 24.49 -21.13 0.64
C LEU A 437 24.74 -19.69 1.04
N ALA A 438 25.88 -19.14 0.66
CA ALA A 438 26.10 -17.71 0.68
C ALA A 438 25.67 -17.12 -0.66
N THR A 439 24.84 -16.10 -0.59
CA THR A 439 24.49 -15.21 -1.71
C THR A 439 25.28 -13.93 -1.57
N ILE A 440 26.06 -13.60 -2.57
CA ILE A 440 26.89 -12.40 -2.62
C ILE A 440 26.35 -11.57 -3.78
N SER A 441 25.89 -10.36 -3.47
CA SER A 441 25.39 -9.43 -4.48
C SER A 441 26.16 -8.12 -4.46
N TYR A 442 26.25 -7.51 -5.63
CA TYR A 442 26.90 -6.24 -5.86
C TYR A 442 26.17 -5.47 -6.95
N ASP A 443 25.87 -4.21 -6.69
CA ASP A 443 25.25 -3.32 -7.68
C ASP A 443 26.28 -2.34 -8.23
N ALA A 444 26.19 -2.05 -9.52
CA ALA A 444 26.95 -0.95 -10.09
C ALA A 444 26.27 0.37 -9.74
N TYR A 445 27.00 1.24 -9.10
CA TYR A 445 26.55 2.59 -8.75
C TYR A 445 27.29 3.63 -9.62
N ALA A 446 26.62 4.76 -9.85
CA ALA A 446 27.26 5.90 -10.49
C ALA A 446 28.40 6.42 -9.59
N SER A 447 29.58 6.62 -10.16
CA SER A 447 30.70 7.23 -9.46
C SER A 447 30.43 8.72 -9.19
N THR A 448 31.16 9.31 -8.26
CA THR A 448 31.11 10.76 -8.01
C THR A 448 31.34 11.56 -9.29
N LYS A 449 32.31 11.13 -10.12
CA LYS A 449 32.59 11.73 -11.43
C LYS A 449 31.37 11.71 -12.37
N THR A 450 30.66 10.58 -12.43
CA THR A 450 29.45 10.44 -13.23
C THR A 450 28.32 11.32 -12.72
N SER A 451 28.11 11.33 -11.39
CA SER A 451 27.08 12.14 -10.74
C SER A 451 27.34 13.64 -10.91
N GLU A 452 28.59 14.09 -10.74
CA GLU A 452 29.00 15.49 -10.96
C GLU A 452 28.82 15.92 -12.41
N ALA A 453 29.29 15.11 -13.37
CA ALA A 453 29.15 15.42 -14.79
C ALA A 453 27.67 15.54 -15.22
N LEU A 454 26.78 14.70 -14.66
CA LEU A 454 25.37 14.77 -14.92
C LEU A 454 24.74 16.01 -14.30
N ARG A 455 25.15 16.34 -13.07
CA ARG A 455 24.71 17.55 -12.36
C ARG A 455 25.13 18.81 -13.11
N ASP A 456 26.39 18.88 -13.58
CA ASP A 456 26.92 20.03 -14.34
C ASP A 456 26.16 20.20 -15.65
N LYS A 457 25.93 19.10 -16.39
CA LYS A 457 25.12 19.13 -17.61
C LYS A 457 23.71 19.68 -17.35
N PHE A 458 23.10 19.24 -16.25
CA PHE A 458 21.75 19.67 -15.91
C PHE A 458 21.74 21.13 -15.42
N GLN A 459 22.74 21.55 -14.64
CA GLN A 459 22.88 22.94 -14.21
C GLN A 459 23.12 23.88 -15.40
N ASP A 460 23.93 23.48 -16.39
CA ASP A 460 24.14 24.24 -17.62
C ASP A 460 22.84 24.40 -18.42
N PHE A 461 22.01 23.37 -18.45
CA PHE A 461 20.67 23.47 -19.04
C PHE A 461 19.82 24.49 -18.32
N LEU A 462 19.74 24.47 -16.99
CA LEU A 462 18.96 25.43 -16.20
C LEU A 462 19.49 26.85 -16.33
N ASN A 463 20.79 27.05 -16.41
CA ASN A 463 21.40 28.36 -16.57
C ASN A 463 21.03 29.02 -17.92
N LYS A 464 20.78 28.21 -18.96
CA LYS A 464 20.39 28.67 -20.31
C LYS A 464 18.89 28.81 -20.48
N ASN A 465 18.09 28.12 -19.66
CA ASN A 465 16.62 28.06 -19.77
C ASN A 465 15.97 28.55 -18.47
N LYS A 466 15.92 29.85 -18.30
CA LYS A 466 15.50 30.51 -17.05
C LYS A 466 13.99 30.81 -16.99
N THR A 467 13.25 30.53 -18.06
CA THR A 467 11.80 30.65 -18.07
C THR A 467 11.14 29.31 -18.23
N ALA A 468 9.92 29.15 -17.69
CA ALA A 468 9.16 27.89 -17.81
C ALA A 468 8.98 27.45 -19.25
N LYS A 469 8.76 28.41 -20.16
CA LYS A 469 8.66 28.16 -21.60
C LYS A 469 9.96 27.62 -22.20
N ASP A 470 11.11 28.28 -21.92
CA ASP A 470 12.41 27.79 -22.43
C ASP A 470 12.76 26.42 -21.84
N PHE A 471 12.43 26.22 -20.56
CA PHE A 471 12.63 24.95 -19.86
C PHE A 471 11.90 23.79 -20.55
N GLU A 472 10.63 23.98 -20.93
CA GLU A 472 9.83 22.98 -21.63
C GLU A 472 10.32 22.78 -23.08
N GLU A 473 10.39 23.86 -23.88
CA GLU A 473 10.69 23.79 -25.33
C GLU A 473 12.08 23.25 -25.66
N ASN A 474 13.06 23.47 -24.76
CA ASN A 474 14.45 23.08 -24.99
C ASN A 474 14.87 21.77 -24.28
N ALA A 475 14.02 21.21 -23.39
CA ALA A 475 14.33 19.99 -22.66
C ALA A 475 14.72 18.83 -23.60
N ALA A 476 13.86 18.52 -24.56
CA ALA A 476 14.07 17.40 -25.49
C ALA A 476 15.36 17.58 -26.34
N LYS A 477 15.67 18.81 -26.77
CA LYS A 477 16.88 19.14 -27.51
C LYS A 477 18.15 18.92 -26.68
N ALA A 478 18.07 19.11 -25.35
CA ALA A 478 19.16 18.86 -24.41
C ALA A 478 19.24 17.41 -23.94
N GLY A 479 18.32 16.53 -24.37
CA GLY A 479 18.23 15.15 -23.98
C GLY A 479 17.58 14.93 -22.61
N PHE A 480 16.70 15.84 -22.21
CA PHE A 480 15.87 15.74 -21.02
C PHE A 480 14.39 15.58 -21.41
N ASN A 481 13.57 15.13 -20.46
CA ASN A 481 12.13 15.02 -20.63
C ASN A 481 11.42 15.94 -19.62
N ALA A 482 10.78 16.99 -20.11
CA ALA A 482 9.93 17.85 -19.29
C ALA A 482 8.51 17.28 -19.27
N THR A 483 7.97 17.08 -18.10
CA THR A 483 6.62 16.53 -17.88
C THR A 483 5.77 17.55 -17.14
N GLU A 484 4.59 17.84 -17.67
CA GLU A 484 3.62 18.71 -17.00
C GLU A 484 2.93 17.95 -15.86
N MET A 485 2.71 18.65 -14.76
CA MET A 485 1.96 18.11 -13.61
C MET A 485 1.22 19.22 -12.87
N MET A 486 -0.03 18.94 -12.47
CA MET A 486 -0.73 19.73 -11.46
C MET A 486 -0.31 19.32 -10.05
N ILE A 487 -0.05 20.30 -9.22
CA ILE A 487 0.26 20.12 -7.81
C ILE A 487 -0.64 20.98 -6.93
N SER A 488 -0.96 20.48 -5.75
CA SER A 488 -1.67 21.20 -4.69
C SER A 488 -0.79 21.29 -3.43
N PRO A 489 -1.15 22.10 -2.43
CA PRO A 489 -0.45 22.10 -1.15
C PRO A 489 -0.35 20.72 -0.47
N SER A 490 -1.24 19.81 -0.84
CA SER A 490 -1.28 18.42 -0.34
C SER A 490 -0.44 17.43 -1.15
N THR A 491 0.16 17.83 -2.29
CA THR A 491 0.96 16.92 -3.13
C THR A 491 2.21 16.46 -2.38
N ALA A 492 2.31 15.17 -2.05
CA ALA A 492 3.45 14.61 -1.31
C ALA A 492 4.70 14.43 -2.19
N GLN A 493 4.51 13.97 -3.42
CA GLN A 493 5.59 13.66 -4.36
C GLN A 493 5.25 14.12 -5.76
N ILE A 494 6.24 14.64 -6.48
CA ILE A 494 6.16 14.92 -7.91
C ILE A 494 6.25 13.60 -8.68
N GLY A 495 5.49 13.47 -9.77
CA GLY A 495 5.47 12.26 -10.59
C GLY A 495 4.73 11.06 -9.97
N LEU A 496 4.03 11.25 -8.85
CA LEU A 496 3.22 10.18 -8.26
C LEU A 496 1.97 9.93 -9.12
N GLY A 497 1.86 8.72 -9.64
CA GLY A 497 0.70 8.31 -10.44
C GLY A 497 -0.57 8.13 -9.59
N GLN A 498 -1.71 8.04 -10.26
CA GLN A 498 -3.05 7.93 -9.64
C GLN A 498 -3.18 6.74 -8.66
N PHE A 499 -2.39 5.70 -8.83
CA PHE A 499 -2.38 4.52 -7.97
C PHE A 499 -1.16 4.45 -7.03
N GLY A 500 -0.48 5.58 -6.79
CA GLY A 500 0.64 5.66 -5.86
C GLY A 500 1.97 5.08 -6.38
N GLN A 501 2.12 4.96 -7.72
CA GLN A 501 3.35 4.43 -8.34
C GLN A 501 4.20 5.57 -8.91
N GLY A 502 5.51 5.40 -8.88
CA GLY A 502 6.46 6.19 -9.65
C GLY A 502 6.78 7.59 -9.10
N GLY A 503 6.38 7.94 -7.90
CA GLY A 503 6.70 9.23 -7.30
C GLY A 503 8.21 9.41 -7.03
N ILE A 504 8.71 10.63 -7.26
CA ILE A 504 10.09 11.01 -6.97
C ILE A 504 10.21 11.22 -5.46
N LYS A 505 11.05 10.42 -4.82
CA LYS A 505 11.30 10.53 -3.37
C LYS A 505 11.86 11.92 -3.03
N ASP A 506 11.54 12.39 -1.83
CA ASP A 506 12.01 13.67 -1.29
C ASP A 506 11.72 14.90 -2.15
N SER A 507 10.78 14.79 -3.14
CA SER A 507 10.41 15.91 -4.03
C SER A 507 9.51 16.97 -3.38
N ARG A 508 9.16 16.80 -2.10
CA ARG A 508 8.31 17.75 -1.36
C ARG A 508 8.89 19.18 -1.32
N LYS A 509 10.23 19.30 -1.24
CA LYS A 509 10.91 20.61 -1.29
C LYS A 509 10.65 21.35 -2.61
N ALA A 510 10.56 20.62 -3.72
CA ALA A 510 10.22 21.20 -5.01
C ALA A 510 8.74 21.64 -5.07
N VAL A 511 7.82 20.89 -4.47
CA VAL A 511 6.43 21.31 -4.29
C VAL A 511 6.36 22.59 -3.48
N LYS A 512 7.04 22.64 -2.33
CA LYS A 512 7.09 23.85 -1.49
C LYS A 512 7.64 25.04 -2.27
N TRP A 513 8.78 24.89 -2.95
CA TRP A 513 9.35 25.94 -3.79
C TRP A 513 8.32 26.48 -4.78
N ALA A 514 7.60 25.59 -5.47
CA ALA A 514 6.57 26.01 -6.41
C ALA A 514 5.45 26.83 -5.75
N PHE A 515 5.09 26.55 -4.48
CA PHE A 515 4.09 27.32 -3.73
C PHE A 515 4.65 28.61 -3.10
N ASP A 516 5.96 28.70 -2.86
CA ASP A 516 6.62 29.93 -2.39
C ASP A 516 6.79 30.97 -3.53
N CYS A 517 6.85 30.53 -4.79
CA CYS A 517 6.90 31.41 -5.96
C CYS A 517 5.63 32.28 -6.07
N LYS A 518 5.81 33.55 -6.35
CA LYS A 518 4.71 34.51 -6.49
C LYS A 518 4.34 34.79 -7.91
N LYS A 519 5.20 34.42 -8.87
CA LYS A 519 5.03 34.69 -10.31
C LYS A 519 5.22 33.42 -11.10
N THR A 520 4.50 33.29 -12.18
CA THR A 520 4.70 32.25 -13.19
C THR A 520 5.97 32.49 -13.99
N GLY A 521 6.49 31.45 -14.62
CA GLY A 521 7.67 31.49 -15.46
C GLY A 521 9.00 31.25 -14.73
N GLU A 522 9.02 31.13 -13.39
CA GLU A 522 10.24 30.88 -12.64
C GLU A 522 10.67 29.40 -12.74
N VAL A 523 12.00 29.17 -12.74
CA VAL A 523 12.63 27.87 -12.78
C VAL A 523 13.43 27.65 -11.50
N SER A 524 13.27 26.49 -10.87
CA SER A 524 13.90 26.14 -9.60
C SER A 524 15.40 25.86 -9.73
N PRO A 525 16.15 25.90 -8.60
CA PRO A 525 17.42 25.19 -8.51
C PRO A 525 17.22 23.68 -8.62
N ILE A 526 18.32 22.94 -8.71
CA ILE A 526 18.30 21.47 -8.65
C ILE A 526 18.00 21.04 -7.21
N PHE A 527 16.96 20.23 -7.06
CA PHE A 527 16.70 19.45 -5.85
C PHE A 527 17.34 18.07 -5.99
N SER A 528 18.04 17.63 -4.97
CA SER A 528 18.61 16.29 -4.91
C SER A 528 18.69 15.90 -3.44
N ASP A 529 17.94 14.89 -3.05
CA ASP A 529 18.16 14.18 -1.80
C ASP A 529 18.65 12.75 -2.18
N ASN A 530 19.61 12.20 -1.47
CA ASN A 530 20.16 10.84 -1.63
C ASN A 530 20.92 10.48 -2.92
N ASN A 531 21.26 11.41 -3.79
CA ASN A 531 22.05 11.20 -5.01
C ASN A 531 21.46 10.23 -6.06
N ASP A 532 20.17 9.90 -5.98
CA ASP A 532 19.55 8.95 -6.93
C ASP A 532 18.91 9.67 -8.11
N VAL A 533 18.35 10.86 -7.88
CA VAL A 533 17.63 11.65 -8.89
C VAL A 533 17.97 13.14 -8.75
N LEU A 534 18.21 13.81 -9.86
CA LEU A 534 18.25 15.26 -9.94
C LEU A 534 16.88 15.76 -10.42
N LEU A 535 16.25 16.66 -9.68
CA LEU A 535 14.93 17.20 -9.98
C LEU A 535 15.02 18.72 -10.13
N ALA A 536 14.43 19.25 -11.18
CA ALA A 536 14.12 20.68 -11.27
C ALA A 536 12.70 20.88 -11.75
N VAL A 537 12.07 21.95 -11.33
CA VAL A 537 10.69 22.31 -11.69
C VAL A 537 10.63 23.73 -12.24
N ALA A 538 9.73 23.96 -13.17
CA ALA A 538 9.40 25.29 -13.69
C ALA A 538 7.92 25.55 -13.40
N LEU A 539 7.60 26.71 -12.84
CA LEU A 539 6.23 27.09 -12.51
C LEU A 539 5.58 27.73 -13.74
N ASP A 540 4.61 27.04 -14.32
CA ASP A 540 3.91 27.47 -15.51
C ASP A 540 2.69 28.36 -15.18
N ASP A 541 1.76 27.83 -14.35
CA ASP A 541 0.53 28.53 -14.01
C ASP A 541 0.15 28.43 -12.53
N ILE A 542 -0.63 29.42 -12.06
CA ILE A 542 -1.18 29.49 -10.69
C ILE A 542 -2.69 29.64 -10.79
N TYR A 543 -3.42 28.64 -10.33
CA TYR A 543 -4.88 28.67 -10.24
C TYR A 543 -5.31 28.70 -8.78
N LYS A 544 -5.93 29.82 -8.39
CA LYS A 544 -6.55 29.95 -7.06
C LYS A 544 -7.89 29.23 -7.06
N ASP A 545 -8.56 29.21 -5.92
CA ASP A 545 -9.89 28.60 -5.77
C ASP A 545 -10.84 28.98 -6.92
N GLY A 546 -11.56 28.00 -7.46
CA GLY A 546 -12.52 28.23 -8.52
C GLY A 546 -12.60 27.11 -9.54
N TYR A 547 -12.38 27.43 -10.80
CA TYR A 547 -12.47 26.47 -11.89
C TYR A 547 -11.17 26.47 -12.70
N LEU A 548 -10.64 25.26 -12.96
CA LEU A 548 -9.55 25.09 -13.90
C LEU A 548 -10.01 25.56 -15.30
N PRO A 549 -9.20 26.28 -16.06
CA PRO A 549 -9.58 26.81 -17.37
C PRO A 549 -9.66 25.68 -18.42
N TYR A 550 -10.36 25.96 -19.52
CA TYR A 550 -10.56 25.01 -20.62
C TYR A 550 -9.27 24.60 -21.34
N ASN A 551 -8.25 25.45 -21.31
CA ASN A 551 -6.95 25.23 -21.95
C ASN A 551 -5.91 24.56 -21.04
N PHE A 552 -6.27 24.23 -19.81
CA PHE A 552 -5.44 23.37 -18.93
C PHE A 552 -5.21 22.02 -19.62
N SER A 553 -3.95 21.51 -19.68
CA SER A 553 -3.56 20.48 -20.65
C SER A 553 -4.42 19.22 -20.58
N GLN A 554 -4.59 18.61 -19.40
CA GLN A 554 -5.42 17.41 -19.23
C GLN A 554 -6.90 17.69 -19.51
N GLY A 555 -7.40 18.87 -19.12
CA GLY A 555 -8.76 19.31 -19.43
C GLY A 555 -8.96 19.55 -20.91
N LYS A 556 -7.99 20.19 -21.55
CA LYS A 556 -7.98 20.43 -22.99
C LYS A 556 -7.99 19.14 -23.79
N GLU A 557 -7.17 18.15 -23.40
CA GLU A 557 -7.14 16.84 -24.04
C GLU A 557 -8.49 16.13 -23.92
N PHE A 558 -9.06 16.06 -22.70
CA PHE A 558 -10.39 15.49 -22.47
C PHE A 558 -11.48 16.17 -23.31
N LEU A 559 -11.53 17.50 -23.31
CA LEU A 559 -12.49 18.28 -24.10
C LEU A 559 -12.30 18.05 -25.60
N THR A 560 -11.04 18.06 -26.06
CA THR A 560 -10.69 17.81 -27.44
C THR A 560 -11.19 16.47 -27.92
N GLN A 561 -10.91 15.41 -27.16
CA GLN A 561 -11.34 14.05 -27.51
C GLN A 561 -12.88 13.92 -27.53
N LYS A 562 -13.55 14.54 -26.57
CA LYS A 562 -15.02 14.56 -26.50
C LYS A 562 -15.64 15.28 -27.70
N ILE A 563 -15.10 16.45 -28.08
CA ILE A 563 -15.58 17.21 -29.24
C ILE A 563 -15.28 16.46 -30.55
N ARG A 564 -14.09 15.89 -30.71
CA ARG A 564 -13.73 15.04 -31.84
C ARG A 564 -14.67 13.86 -32.00
N ASN A 565 -14.90 13.11 -30.93
CA ASN A 565 -15.83 11.98 -30.97
C ASN A 565 -17.23 12.44 -31.37
N SER A 566 -17.66 13.61 -30.91
CA SER A 566 -18.94 14.19 -31.30
C SER A 566 -18.99 14.47 -32.81
N LYS A 567 -17.97 15.13 -33.37
CA LYS A 567 -17.86 15.44 -34.83
C LYS A 567 -17.80 14.17 -35.68
N LYS A 568 -16.96 13.19 -35.27
CA LYS A 568 -16.85 11.88 -35.91
C LYS A 568 -18.19 11.13 -35.92
N GLY A 569 -18.91 11.17 -34.80
CA GLY A 569 -20.22 10.59 -34.67
C GLY A 569 -21.24 11.21 -35.60
N ASP A 570 -21.27 12.54 -35.69
CA ASP A 570 -22.18 13.26 -36.59
C ASP A 570 -21.90 12.94 -38.07
N ASP A 571 -20.63 12.84 -38.42
CA ASP A 571 -20.20 12.48 -39.79
C ASP A 571 -20.57 11.01 -40.13
N MET A 572 -20.26 10.08 -39.22
CA MET A 572 -20.62 8.70 -39.43
C MET A 572 -22.12 8.51 -39.55
N VAL A 573 -22.94 9.16 -38.72
CA VAL A 573 -24.40 9.10 -38.82
C VAL A 573 -24.84 9.58 -40.20
N LYS A 574 -24.34 10.75 -40.66
CA LYS A 574 -24.67 11.24 -42.02
C LYS A 574 -24.24 10.30 -43.14
N GLN A 575 -23.01 9.77 -43.03
CA GLN A 575 -22.44 8.85 -44.01
C GLN A 575 -23.27 7.58 -44.19
N TYR A 576 -23.75 7.01 -43.08
CA TYR A 576 -24.42 5.71 -43.10
C TYR A 576 -25.95 5.79 -43.09
N GLN A 577 -26.52 6.98 -42.88
CA GLN A 577 -27.98 7.16 -42.93
C GLN A 577 -28.60 6.68 -44.23
N GLY A 578 -29.56 5.78 -44.16
CA GLY A 578 -30.26 5.24 -45.32
C GLY A 578 -29.45 4.34 -46.25
N LYS A 579 -28.23 3.91 -45.82
CA LYS A 579 -27.35 3.06 -46.65
C LYS A 579 -27.81 1.60 -46.72
N ALA A 580 -28.63 1.15 -45.79
CA ALA A 580 -29.19 -0.17 -45.80
C ALA A 580 -30.61 -0.18 -45.22
N LYS A 581 -31.35 -1.30 -45.41
CA LYS A 581 -32.71 -1.49 -44.90
C LYS A 581 -32.76 -2.40 -43.65
N ASP A 582 -31.69 -3.13 -43.38
CA ASP A 582 -31.59 -4.08 -42.27
C ASP A 582 -30.21 -3.99 -41.62
N LEU A 583 -30.09 -4.63 -40.47
CA LEU A 583 -28.88 -4.61 -39.64
C LEU A 583 -27.66 -5.23 -40.36
N ASN A 584 -27.84 -6.32 -41.07
CA ASN A 584 -26.74 -6.98 -41.77
C ASN A 584 -26.21 -6.11 -42.92
N GLY A 585 -27.11 -5.44 -43.64
CA GLY A 585 -26.74 -4.48 -44.69
C GLY A 585 -25.96 -3.30 -44.13
N TYR A 586 -26.33 -2.79 -42.94
CA TYR A 586 -25.55 -1.75 -42.25
C TYR A 586 -24.21 -2.29 -41.81
N ALA A 587 -24.13 -3.48 -41.20
CA ALA A 587 -22.88 -4.10 -40.79
C ALA A 587 -21.90 -4.26 -41.98
N ALA A 588 -22.42 -4.76 -43.11
CA ALA A 588 -21.63 -4.85 -44.35
C ALA A 588 -21.14 -3.48 -44.85
N ALA A 589 -22.02 -2.48 -44.88
CA ALA A 589 -21.67 -1.12 -45.30
C ALA A 589 -20.63 -0.47 -44.36
N MET A 590 -20.69 -0.76 -43.09
CA MET A 590 -19.76 -0.29 -42.06
C MET A 590 -18.45 -1.09 -42.00
N GLY A 591 -18.41 -2.27 -42.62
CA GLY A 591 -17.26 -3.18 -42.54
C GLY A 591 -17.05 -3.78 -41.13
N VAL A 592 -18.16 -4.09 -40.43
CA VAL A 592 -18.18 -4.64 -39.09
C VAL A 592 -19.08 -5.88 -39.02
N GLN A 593 -18.98 -6.61 -37.92
CA GLN A 593 -19.90 -7.77 -37.68
C GLN A 593 -21.08 -7.34 -36.80
N VAL A 594 -22.20 -8.08 -36.95
CA VAL A 594 -23.30 -7.97 -36.01
C VAL A 594 -22.97 -8.76 -34.76
N ASP A 595 -23.22 -8.16 -33.62
CA ASP A 595 -23.05 -8.79 -32.29
C ASP A 595 -24.39 -8.72 -31.54
N THR A 596 -24.47 -9.48 -30.45
CA THR A 596 -25.65 -9.55 -29.59
C THR A 596 -25.30 -9.28 -28.15
N ALA A 597 -26.10 -8.48 -27.46
CA ALA A 597 -25.94 -8.18 -26.05
C ALA A 597 -27.26 -8.25 -25.30
N SER A 598 -27.21 -8.66 -24.04
CA SER A 598 -28.30 -8.51 -23.09
C SER A 598 -28.20 -7.19 -22.39
N VAL A 599 -29.17 -6.31 -22.52
CA VAL A 599 -29.18 -4.95 -22.02
C VAL A 599 -30.28 -4.79 -20.97
N VAL A 600 -29.86 -4.36 -19.77
CA VAL A 600 -30.77 -3.98 -18.69
C VAL A 600 -30.61 -2.48 -18.44
N PHE A 601 -31.70 -1.75 -18.33
CA PHE A 601 -31.67 -0.28 -18.15
C PHE A 601 -30.87 0.15 -16.91
N ALA A 602 -31.00 -0.62 -15.83
CA ALA A 602 -30.31 -0.35 -14.57
C ALA A 602 -28.77 -0.52 -14.62
N ALA A 603 -28.23 -1.14 -15.69
CA ALA A 603 -26.80 -1.36 -15.84
C ALA A 603 -26.08 -0.11 -16.40
N ASN A 604 -25.01 0.36 -15.75
CA ASN A 604 -24.21 1.50 -16.18
C ASN A 604 -23.39 1.25 -17.45
N GLY A 605 -23.32 0.03 -17.93
CA GLY A 605 -22.57 -0.37 -19.13
C GLY A 605 -22.79 -1.83 -19.49
N ASN A 606 -22.27 -2.22 -20.65
CA ASN A 606 -22.29 -3.58 -21.13
C ASN A 606 -20.92 -3.93 -21.72
N PRO A 607 -20.34 -5.10 -21.44
CA PRO A 607 -19.00 -5.45 -21.92
C PRO A 607 -18.80 -5.35 -23.44
N LYS A 608 -19.85 -5.59 -24.23
CA LYS A 608 -19.80 -5.52 -25.69
C LYS A 608 -20.11 -4.13 -26.25
N ILE A 609 -21.06 -3.44 -25.63
CA ILE A 609 -21.48 -2.10 -26.04
C ILE A 609 -20.50 -1.05 -25.51
N GLY A 610 -20.02 -1.23 -24.28
CA GLY A 610 -19.19 -0.28 -23.55
C GLY A 610 -20.01 0.59 -22.59
N SER A 611 -19.40 1.65 -22.08
CA SER A 611 -20.05 2.65 -21.21
C SER A 611 -20.82 3.66 -22.08
N GLU A 612 -22.04 3.30 -22.48
CA GLU A 612 -22.90 4.09 -23.38
C GLU A 612 -24.30 4.30 -22.75
N PRO A 613 -24.40 5.02 -21.59
CA PRO A 613 -25.65 5.10 -20.84
C PRO A 613 -26.82 5.68 -21.64
N GLY A 614 -26.58 6.69 -22.48
CA GLY A 614 -27.61 7.28 -23.33
C GLY A 614 -28.11 6.34 -24.43
N LEU A 615 -27.23 5.47 -24.94
CA LEU A 615 -27.59 4.43 -25.91
C LEU A 615 -28.36 3.28 -25.22
N ILE A 616 -27.91 2.84 -24.06
CA ILE A 616 -28.58 1.81 -23.24
C ILE A 616 -30.00 2.27 -22.91
N GLY A 617 -30.20 3.53 -22.53
CA GLY A 617 -31.52 4.08 -22.29
C GLY A 617 -32.44 4.03 -23.53
N ARG A 618 -31.90 4.34 -24.72
CA ARG A 618 -32.66 4.25 -25.97
C ARG A 618 -33.00 2.80 -26.33
N MET A 619 -32.07 1.87 -26.16
CA MET A 619 -32.27 0.45 -26.39
C MET A 619 -33.38 -0.10 -25.49
N SER A 620 -33.44 0.36 -24.23
CA SER A 620 -34.41 -0.15 -23.25
C SER A 620 -35.86 0.23 -23.56
N VAL A 621 -36.10 1.31 -24.32
CA VAL A 621 -37.45 1.77 -24.71
C VAL A 621 -37.75 1.54 -26.19
N ALA A 622 -36.81 0.98 -26.95
CA ALA A 622 -37.00 0.72 -28.36
C ALA A 622 -37.99 -0.45 -28.56
N LYS A 623 -38.87 -0.32 -29.59
CA LYS A 623 -39.83 -1.38 -29.93
C LYS A 623 -39.09 -2.59 -30.51
N PRO A 624 -39.41 -3.82 -30.04
CA PRO A 624 -38.84 -5.03 -30.63
C PRO A 624 -39.13 -5.15 -32.14
N GLY A 625 -38.18 -5.71 -32.88
CA GLY A 625 -38.26 -5.89 -34.32
C GLY A 625 -38.06 -4.64 -35.17
N VAL A 626 -37.86 -3.46 -34.55
CA VAL A 626 -37.66 -2.21 -35.27
C VAL A 626 -36.19 -1.83 -35.29
N LEU A 627 -35.66 -1.70 -36.52
CA LEU A 627 -34.29 -1.23 -36.74
C LEU A 627 -34.13 0.23 -36.26
N GLN A 628 -33.11 0.48 -35.47
CA GLN A 628 -32.76 1.79 -34.90
C GLN A 628 -31.39 2.26 -35.38
N GLY A 629 -31.28 3.52 -35.68
CA GLY A 629 -30.01 4.14 -36.06
C GLY A 629 -29.88 4.37 -37.58
N PRO A 630 -28.69 4.84 -38.02
CA PRO A 630 -27.47 5.08 -37.29
C PRO A 630 -27.62 6.04 -36.12
N THR A 631 -27.10 5.65 -34.97
CA THR A 631 -27.22 6.41 -33.71
C THR A 631 -25.84 6.73 -33.16
N LYS A 632 -25.64 7.97 -32.80
CA LYS A 632 -24.38 8.44 -32.18
C LYS A 632 -24.30 8.01 -30.73
N GLY A 633 -23.23 7.30 -30.36
CA GLY A 633 -22.82 7.03 -28.99
C GLY A 633 -21.71 7.96 -28.53
N MET A 634 -21.09 7.68 -27.39
CA MET A 634 -19.96 8.47 -26.86
C MET A 634 -18.65 8.17 -27.60
N ASN A 635 -18.38 6.89 -27.91
CA ASN A 635 -17.13 6.43 -28.52
C ASN A 635 -17.32 5.70 -29.85
N ALA A 636 -18.55 5.43 -30.25
CA ALA A 636 -18.87 4.70 -31.46
C ALA A 636 -20.24 5.11 -32.00
N MET A 637 -20.47 4.82 -33.28
CA MET A 637 -21.78 4.86 -33.89
C MET A 637 -22.39 3.46 -33.89
N PHE A 638 -23.68 3.38 -33.64
CA PHE A 638 -24.43 2.13 -33.52
C PHE A 638 -25.61 2.12 -34.48
N VAL A 639 -25.90 0.92 -35.04
CA VAL A 639 -27.16 0.55 -35.58
C VAL A 639 -27.62 -0.70 -34.84
N TYR A 640 -28.83 -0.74 -34.35
CA TYR A 640 -29.27 -1.81 -33.49
C TYR A 640 -30.76 -2.16 -33.70
N GLN A 641 -31.11 -3.36 -33.25
CA GLN A 641 -32.50 -3.83 -33.21
C GLN A 641 -32.69 -4.58 -31.89
N VAL A 642 -33.73 -4.25 -31.18
CA VAL A 642 -34.19 -5.08 -30.04
C VAL A 642 -34.91 -6.29 -30.60
N GLU A 643 -34.36 -7.48 -30.40
CA GLU A 643 -34.97 -8.72 -30.89
C GLU A 643 -36.17 -9.10 -30.03
N LYS A 644 -36.01 -9.06 -28.74
CA LYS A 644 -37.04 -9.35 -27.76
C LYS A 644 -36.80 -8.65 -26.44
N GLN A 645 -37.89 -8.46 -25.73
CA GLN A 645 -37.88 -8.02 -24.34
C GLN A 645 -38.31 -9.19 -23.46
N GLU A 646 -37.42 -9.60 -22.57
CA GLU A 646 -37.71 -10.67 -21.62
C GLU A 646 -38.04 -10.03 -20.27
N LYS A 647 -39.25 -10.27 -19.78
CA LYS A 647 -39.64 -9.85 -18.44
C LYS A 647 -39.34 -10.97 -17.45
N SER A 648 -38.74 -10.62 -16.34
CA SER A 648 -38.53 -11.56 -15.23
C SER A 648 -39.89 -12.06 -14.70
N GLU A 649 -40.01 -13.36 -14.57
CA GLU A 649 -41.22 -13.98 -13.98
C GLU A 649 -41.31 -13.67 -12.46
N ARG A 650 -40.19 -13.42 -11.83
CA ARG A 650 -40.11 -13.09 -10.41
C ARG A 650 -40.35 -11.58 -10.21
N GLN A 651 -41.44 -11.24 -9.58
CA GLN A 651 -41.67 -9.90 -9.09
C GLN A 651 -41.10 -9.78 -7.65
N PRO A 652 -40.12 -8.91 -7.43
CA PRO A 652 -39.58 -8.66 -6.07
C PRO A 652 -40.67 -8.04 -5.18
N SER A 653 -40.65 -8.38 -3.88
CA SER A 653 -41.56 -7.78 -2.92
C SER A 653 -41.26 -6.28 -2.71
N LYS A 654 -42.24 -5.53 -2.20
CA LYS A 654 -42.02 -4.11 -1.86
C LYS A 654 -40.84 -3.93 -0.89
N GLU A 655 -40.68 -4.83 0.06
CA GLU A 655 -39.57 -4.83 1.01
C GLU A 655 -38.22 -5.07 0.31
N GLU A 656 -38.13 -6.04 -0.59
CA GLU A 656 -36.92 -6.28 -1.39
C GLU A 656 -36.55 -5.07 -2.26
N LEU A 657 -37.52 -4.44 -2.90
CA LEU A 657 -37.30 -3.24 -3.71
C LEU A 657 -36.84 -2.07 -2.87
N THR A 658 -37.45 -1.86 -1.69
CA THR A 658 -37.04 -0.80 -0.75
C THR A 658 -35.59 -0.99 -0.29
N ASN A 659 -35.22 -2.22 0.06
CA ASN A 659 -33.85 -2.56 0.45
C ASN A 659 -32.84 -2.37 -0.70
N ARG A 660 -33.18 -2.79 -1.91
CA ARG A 660 -32.33 -2.57 -3.09
C ARG A 660 -32.18 -1.09 -3.44
N TYR A 661 -33.26 -0.32 -3.36
CA TYR A 661 -33.21 1.12 -3.60
C TYR A 661 -32.29 1.81 -2.58
N ALA A 662 -32.45 1.52 -1.30
CA ALA A 662 -31.62 2.04 -0.24
C ALA A 662 -30.13 1.63 -0.40
N GLN A 663 -29.86 0.37 -0.72
CA GLN A 663 -28.52 -0.13 -1.01
C GLN A 663 -27.89 0.56 -2.24
N ARG A 664 -28.64 0.69 -3.34
CA ARG A 664 -28.15 1.34 -4.58
C ARG A 664 -27.81 2.81 -4.34
N ARG A 665 -28.65 3.55 -3.61
CA ARG A 665 -28.42 4.95 -3.25
C ARG A 665 -27.30 5.08 -2.20
N GLY A 666 -27.31 4.24 -1.18
CA GLY A 666 -26.25 4.20 -0.18
C GLY A 666 -24.90 3.82 -0.79
N ALA A 667 -24.86 2.86 -1.71
CA ALA A 667 -23.64 2.49 -2.43
C ALA A 667 -23.03 3.66 -3.21
N GLN A 668 -23.84 4.56 -3.78
CA GLN A 668 -23.32 5.77 -4.45
C GLN A 668 -22.49 6.66 -3.49
N ILE A 669 -22.87 6.70 -2.21
CA ILE A 669 -22.17 7.48 -1.17
C ILE A 669 -21.00 6.70 -0.60
N PHE A 670 -21.20 5.42 -0.28
CA PHE A 670 -20.26 4.59 0.47
C PHE A 670 -19.42 3.61 -0.38
N ALA A 671 -19.67 3.50 -1.70
CA ALA A 671 -18.89 2.63 -2.59
C ALA A 671 -17.38 2.98 -2.60
N ASN A 672 -17.08 4.26 -2.41
CA ASN A 672 -15.73 4.73 -2.14
C ASN A 672 -15.75 5.45 -0.79
N PRO A 673 -15.03 4.94 0.24
CA PRO A 673 -14.94 5.60 1.54
C PRO A 673 -14.54 7.08 1.46
N SER A 674 -13.76 7.46 0.46
CA SER A 674 -13.36 8.86 0.22
C SER A 674 -14.54 9.79 -0.09
N ASN A 675 -15.68 9.28 -0.55
CA ASN A 675 -16.84 10.12 -0.87
C ASN A 675 -17.44 10.77 0.38
N ILE A 676 -17.59 10.00 1.47
CA ILE A 676 -18.14 10.55 2.71
C ILE A 676 -17.21 11.63 3.28
N TYR A 677 -15.89 11.38 3.29
CA TYR A 677 -14.91 12.34 3.77
C TYR A 677 -14.89 13.60 2.92
N ARG A 678 -15.01 13.48 1.58
CA ARG A 678 -15.12 14.62 0.67
C ARG A 678 -16.38 15.45 0.92
N ILE A 679 -17.51 14.83 1.22
CA ILE A 679 -18.75 15.51 1.57
C ILE A 679 -18.57 16.26 2.90
N LEU A 680 -18.05 15.58 3.92
CA LEU A 680 -17.85 16.15 5.25
C LEU A 680 -16.81 17.28 5.22
N SER A 681 -15.70 17.13 4.50
CA SER A 681 -14.66 18.16 4.40
C SER A 681 -15.16 19.44 3.73
N LYS A 682 -16.04 19.33 2.71
CA LYS A 682 -16.71 20.50 2.10
C LYS A 682 -17.64 21.20 3.06
N ALA A 683 -18.40 20.45 3.85
CA ALA A 683 -19.32 21.01 4.84
C ALA A 683 -18.60 21.67 6.02
N THR A 684 -17.43 21.16 6.42
CA THR A 684 -16.70 21.54 7.65
C THR A 684 -15.57 22.55 7.42
N LYS A 685 -15.21 22.86 6.17
CA LYS A 685 -14.09 23.75 5.80
C LYS A 685 -12.76 23.30 6.39
N VAL A 686 -12.20 22.26 5.83
CA VAL A 686 -10.86 21.77 6.19
C VAL A 686 -9.76 22.65 5.60
N LYS A 687 -8.77 23.04 6.42
CA LYS A 687 -7.55 23.75 5.98
C LYS A 687 -6.34 22.97 6.42
N LYS A 688 -5.52 22.52 5.47
CA LYS A 688 -4.26 21.82 5.71
C LYS A 688 -3.11 22.84 5.72
N HIS A 689 -2.21 22.68 6.69
CA HIS A 689 -1.03 23.55 6.85
C HIS A 689 0.28 22.79 6.62
N LEU A 690 0.20 21.58 6.06
CA LEU A 690 1.36 20.70 5.92
C LEU A 690 2.50 21.33 5.11
N ILE A 691 2.16 22.19 4.14
CA ILE A 691 3.16 22.86 3.31
C ILE A 691 4.00 23.89 4.09
N ASP A 692 3.47 24.41 5.19
CA ASP A 692 4.14 25.43 6.00
C ASP A 692 5.28 24.83 6.87
N PHE A 693 5.34 23.50 6.98
CA PHE A 693 6.30 22.77 7.82
C PHE A 693 7.49 22.18 7.06
N TYR A 694 7.66 22.53 5.78
CA TYR A 694 8.79 22.04 4.96
C TYR A 694 9.76 23.15 4.59
#